data_36522494f99cd17847859327315f6f14
#
_entry.id   36522494f99cd17847859327315f6f14
#
_cell.length_a   1.000
_cell.length_b   1.000
_cell.length_c   1.000
_cell.angle_alpha   90.00
_cell.angle_beta   90.00
_cell.angle_gamma   90.00
#
_symmetry.space_group_name_H-M   'P 1'
#
loop_
_entity.id
_entity.type
_entity.pdbx_description
1 polymer ?
#
loop_
_entity_poly.entity_id
_entity_poly.type
_entity_poly.pdbx_seq_one_letter_code
_entity_poly.pdbx_strand_id
1 'polypeptide(L)'
;MTTGSEPSVGAPKRILFIDAYDSFTFNIVSLLRNLLGADIFVIRIDLSVVDRDGDAPKKWTEQEFINNLAQFDAVVCGPGPGSPLNPEDVGAFNLLWDLPEHLQLPVFGICLGFQSLLAAHGGSVRRLKRGLHGMVREIEHRGEDIFCGVPPFKATLYHSLCVDIGQYSDDWAEENRWRPTSEFSPLAWATEFRDDGRREQILQGVRHNKKPFWGLQYHPESVCTEKNAQGVLINWFQAALQWNKYHGRRVQGPLLEIETLSPPNHLESAAAHKEHLGDLWLNSNSSETSLRDFAKGFEYTHRTITPPRGAGVPELVEMLGLAKGETIILDSSSSKNGDALALNSIVALEVDDALRFEYNVCDDYVTVRLPSADGKDKTEMISLKNGTVTVWEVISDFWETRSHPPGSDRSTSAFKGGFMGFITYEMGLHSLEKKMVPEDRGHKRPDICLAWVTKSIVLDHRAGVAHVQSLKARGSTDAWVDKMTERIQQSDYWNATKMRNGVNGHVIKSRAQNKEVNITTPQPDRYEEQVRVCQDFIAAGESYELCLTSQTTMARPRSRNNERNPWAIYQTLRQRQPAPFGSFIRLGGATMLSCSPERFLRYDTNGLCSMRPMKGTVRKSEAVSTLAQAEKILHVPKEVAENLMIVDLVRHDLHGVCGVGHVTVPDLMKVEEYATVFQMITVVNGQLPGRNGNKPHGARRSSFDSHCPYTGLDALAAALPPGSMTGAPKKRSCELLQIIEGQHERSLYSGVVGYMDVAGAGDWSVTIRTMFRWDDETAPAEEGETEPREVWRIGAGGAVTILSTPEGERDEMFTKLAGPMGVFRDAA
;
A
#
# COMPACT_ATOMS: atom_id res chain seq x y z
N MET A 1 48.19 36.92 -12.37
CA MET A 1 47.48 35.74 -12.84
C MET A 1 47.71 34.64 -11.79
N THR A 2 46.83 34.56 -10.85
CA THR A 2 46.81 33.50 -9.83
C THR A 2 45.57 32.66 -10.07
N THR A 3 45.79 31.48 -10.59
CA THR A 3 44.76 30.47 -10.79
C THR A 3 44.28 30.03 -9.43
N GLY A 4 43.04 30.41 -9.07
CA GLY A 4 42.33 29.89 -7.91
C GLY A 4 42.04 28.40 -8.13
N SER A 5 42.65 27.54 -7.32
CA SER A 5 42.30 26.14 -7.22
C SER A 5 40.87 26.05 -6.69
N GLU A 6 39.96 25.47 -7.46
CA GLU A 6 38.68 25.06 -6.95
C GLU A 6 38.88 24.16 -5.70
N PRO A 7 38.08 24.30 -4.64
CA PRO A 7 38.19 23.43 -3.50
C PRO A 7 37.91 21.98 -3.95
N SER A 8 38.86 21.09 -3.71
CA SER A 8 38.68 19.65 -3.92
C SER A 8 37.46 19.19 -3.13
N VAL A 9 36.43 18.79 -3.84
CA VAL A 9 35.26 18.22 -3.23
C VAL A 9 35.67 16.94 -2.53
N GLY A 10 35.71 16.97 -1.19
CA GLY A 10 36.01 15.78 -0.37
C GLY A 10 35.10 14.60 -0.75
N ALA A 11 35.58 13.39 -0.56
CA ALA A 11 34.79 12.18 -0.79
C ALA A 11 33.44 12.25 -0.03
N PRO A 12 32.33 11.78 -0.63
CA PRO A 12 31.03 11.80 0.02
C PRO A 12 31.11 11.07 1.35
N LYS A 13 30.39 11.60 2.36
CA LYS A 13 30.27 11.00 3.67
C LYS A 13 29.37 9.78 3.61
N ARG A 14 29.63 8.74 4.40
CA ARG A 14 28.95 7.45 4.37
C ARG A 14 28.34 7.13 5.73
N ILE A 15 27.06 6.79 5.72
CA ILE A 15 26.31 6.36 6.91
C ILE A 15 25.78 4.94 6.63
N LEU A 16 26.00 4.02 7.58
CA LEU A 16 25.32 2.74 7.59
C LEU A 16 24.01 2.90 8.37
N PHE A 17 22.89 2.54 7.76
CA PHE A 17 21.59 2.47 8.41
C PHE A 17 21.23 1.01 8.65
N ILE A 18 20.91 0.65 9.89
CA ILE A 18 20.44 -0.69 10.24
C ILE A 18 18.93 -0.64 10.42
N ASP A 19 18.22 -1.32 9.54
CA ASP A 19 16.76 -1.37 9.50
C ASP A 19 16.23 -2.57 10.30
N ALA A 20 15.47 -2.31 11.33
CA ALA A 20 14.81 -3.32 12.16
C ALA A 20 13.41 -3.70 11.62
N TYR A 21 13.26 -3.76 10.29
CA TYR A 21 11.99 -4.07 9.61
C TYR A 21 10.85 -3.08 9.89
N ASP A 22 11.22 -1.80 10.05
CA ASP A 22 10.25 -0.73 10.28
C ASP A 22 9.66 -0.20 8.96
N SER A 23 8.39 0.21 9.02
CA SER A 23 7.68 0.80 7.88
C SER A 23 7.92 2.30 7.70
N PHE A 24 8.90 2.88 8.39
CA PHE A 24 9.28 4.30 8.24
C PHE A 24 10.75 4.46 7.82
N THR A 25 11.47 3.36 7.64
CA THR A 25 12.89 3.32 7.28
C THR A 25 13.21 4.24 6.09
N PHE A 26 12.48 4.12 4.98
CA PHE A 26 12.77 4.93 3.79
C PHE A 26 12.45 6.42 3.99
N ASN A 27 11.53 6.77 4.88
CA ASN A 27 11.32 8.16 5.29
C ASN A 27 12.56 8.73 5.99
N ILE A 28 13.18 7.94 6.89
CA ILE A 28 14.42 8.34 7.60
C ILE A 28 15.59 8.41 6.63
N VAL A 29 15.77 7.41 5.79
CA VAL A 29 16.84 7.39 4.76
C VAL A 29 16.71 8.61 3.85
N SER A 30 15.50 8.93 3.40
CA SER A 30 15.23 10.11 2.58
C SER A 30 15.58 11.40 3.33
N LEU A 31 15.17 11.51 4.59
CA LEU A 31 15.46 12.67 5.43
C LEU A 31 16.97 12.87 5.61
N LEU A 32 17.71 11.82 6.00
CA LEU A 32 19.15 11.87 6.23
C LEU A 32 19.92 12.25 4.95
N ARG A 33 19.59 11.65 3.80
CA ARG A 33 20.22 12.00 2.52
C ARG A 33 20.02 13.46 2.17
N ASN A 34 18.78 13.96 2.30
CA ASN A 34 18.45 15.34 1.95
C ASN A 34 19.11 16.35 2.88
N LEU A 35 19.20 16.06 4.19
CA LEU A 35 19.75 17.00 5.18
C LEU A 35 21.27 16.99 5.22
N LEU A 36 21.88 15.79 5.13
CA LEU A 36 23.29 15.61 5.44
C LEU A 36 24.15 15.54 4.18
N GLY A 37 23.55 15.31 2.99
CA GLY A 37 24.28 15.09 1.75
C GLY A 37 25.22 13.88 1.82
N ALA A 38 24.91 12.87 2.66
CA ALA A 38 25.68 11.65 2.85
C ALA A 38 25.07 10.50 2.03
N ASP A 39 25.93 9.57 1.62
CA ASP A 39 25.50 8.29 1.06
C ASP A 39 25.04 7.38 2.20
N ILE A 40 23.79 6.90 2.12
CA ILE A 40 23.20 6.03 3.13
C ILE A 40 23.15 4.60 2.60
N PHE A 41 23.78 3.69 3.31
CA PHE A 41 23.78 2.26 3.03
C PHE A 41 22.87 1.57 4.04
N VAL A 42 22.02 0.68 3.58
CA VAL A 42 21.03 0.04 4.45
C VAL A 42 21.28 -1.46 4.51
N ILE A 43 21.30 -1.99 5.72
CA ILE A 43 21.28 -3.44 5.98
C ILE A 43 20.15 -3.77 6.94
N ARG A 44 19.70 -5.01 6.94
CA ARG A 44 18.72 -5.49 7.91
C ARG A 44 19.35 -5.79 9.27
N ILE A 45 18.55 -5.74 10.33
CA ILE A 45 18.98 -5.99 11.70
C ILE A 45 19.52 -7.41 11.91
N ASP A 46 19.09 -8.36 11.10
CA ASP A 46 19.57 -9.74 11.08
C ASP A 46 20.83 -9.95 10.23
N LEU A 47 21.49 -8.85 9.82
CA LEU A 47 22.67 -8.80 8.95
C LEU A 47 22.43 -9.26 7.50
N SER A 48 21.20 -9.37 7.07
CA SER A 48 20.90 -9.65 5.66
C SER A 48 21.24 -8.44 4.80
N VAL A 49 22.04 -8.70 3.77
CA VAL A 49 22.47 -7.74 2.77
C VAL A 49 21.83 -8.13 1.44
N VAL A 50 21.32 -7.15 0.74
CA VAL A 50 20.81 -7.36 -0.60
C VAL A 50 21.98 -7.28 -1.58
N ASP A 51 22.23 -8.33 -2.36
CA ASP A 51 23.32 -8.38 -3.34
C ASP A 51 22.82 -7.92 -4.73
N ARG A 52 23.69 -7.27 -5.51
CA ARG A 52 23.39 -6.73 -6.85
C ARG A 52 23.01 -7.79 -7.88
N ASP A 53 23.50 -9.01 -7.72
CA ASP A 53 23.38 -10.07 -8.73
C ASP A 53 22.12 -10.94 -8.61
N GLY A 54 21.16 -10.60 -7.72
CA GLY A 54 19.89 -11.31 -7.60
C GLY A 54 19.98 -12.71 -7.00
N ASP A 55 21.12 -13.08 -6.46
CA ASP A 55 21.28 -14.29 -5.68
C ASP A 55 20.56 -14.17 -4.32
N ALA A 56 20.34 -15.31 -3.65
CA ALA A 56 19.73 -15.35 -2.33
C ALA A 56 20.39 -14.31 -1.40
N PRO A 57 19.63 -13.56 -0.55
CA PRO A 57 20.17 -12.47 0.23
C PRO A 57 21.38 -12.95 1.03
N LYS A 58 22.54 -12.38 0.73
CA LYS A 58 23.78 -12.68 1.45
C LYS A 58 23.63 -12.20 2.87
N LYS A 59 23.89 -13.06 3.82
CA LYS A 59 23.92 -12.69 5.22
C LYS A 59 25.37 -12.51 5.67
N TRP A 60 25.71 -11.33 6.20
CA TRP A 60 27.01 -11.14 6.81
C TRP A 60 27.14 -11.94 8.10
N THR A 61 28.31 -12.45 8.35
CA THR A 61 28.72 -12.88 9.69
C THR A 61 28.93 -11.64 10.57
N GLU A 62 28.87 -11.82 11.88
CA GLU A 62 29.15 -10.75 12.83
C GLU A 62 30.58 -10.16 12.61
N GLN A 63 31.54 -11.00 12.26
CA GLN A 63 32.91 -10.54 11.98
C GLN A 63 32.97 -9.70 10.69
N GLU A 64 32.28 -10.08 9.63
CA GLU A 64 32.16 -9.27 8.39
C GLU A 64 31.48 -7.93 8.68
N PHE A 65 30.41 -7.91 9.48
CA PHE A 65 29.76 -6.68 9.90
C PHE A 65 30.74 -5.75 10.61
N ILE A 66 31.44 -6.24 11.65
CA ILE A 66 32.42 -5.46 12.41
C ILE A 66 33.54 -4.92 11.52
N ASN A 67 34.08 -5.75 10.61
CA ASN A 67 35.11 -5.33 9.68
C ASN A 67 34.66 -4.24 8.71
N ASN A 68 33.41 -4.34 8.26
CA ASN A 68 32.85 -3.38 7.33
C ASN A 68 32.53 -2.00 7.96
N LEU A 69 32.41 -1.91 9.29
CA LEU A 69 32.17 -0.63 10.00
C LEU A 69 33.27 0.41 9.70
N ALA A 70 34.49 -0.02 9.36
CA ALA A 70 35.56 0.88 8.97
C ALA A 70 35.29 1.73 7.72
N GLN A 71 34.29 1.35 6.91
CA GLN A 71 33.94 2.03 5.67
C GLN A 71 32.90 3.15 5.83
N PHE A 72 32.41 3.38 7.06
CA PHE A 72 31.35 4.35 7.34
C PHE A 72 31.84 5.44 8.30
N ASP A 73 31.35 6.67 8.10
CA ASP A 73 31.59 7.79 9.03
C ASP A 73 30.74 7.65 10.31
N ALA A 74 29.54 7.07 10.21
CA ALA A 74 28.64 6.85 11.33
C ALA A 74 27.67 5.69 11.04
N VAL A 75 26.99 5.21 12.11
CA VAL A 75 25.91 4.22 12.02
C VAL A 75 24.62 4.82 12.59
N VAL A 76 23.48 4.52 11.96
CA VAL A 76 22.15 4.82 12.47
C VAL A 76 21.42 3.51 12.73
N CYS A 77 21.00 3.29 13.97
CA CYS A 77 20.14 2.19 14.39
C CYS A 77 18.69 2.66 14.29
N GLY A 78 17.93 2.10 13.35
CA GLY A 78 16.56 2.55 13.04
C GLY A 78 15.52 2.13 14.06
N PRO A 79 14.27 2.61 13.87
CA PRO A 79 13.11 2.08 14.58
C PRO A 79 12.76 0.66 14.13
N GLY A 80 11.88 -0.01 14.89
CA GLY A 80 11.37 -1.32 14.59
C GLY A 80 10.32 -1.80 15.59
N PRO A 81 9.58 -2.86 15.24
CA PRO A 81 8.70 -3.55 16.19
C PRO A 81 9.49 -4.34 17.21
N GLY A 82 8.84 -4.67 18.33
CA GLY A 82 9.39 -5.55 19.36
C GLY A 82 9.89 -4.82 20.60
N SER A 83 10.77 -5.47 21.33
CA SER A 83 11.27 -5.02 22.63
C SER A 83 12.80 -4.97 22.67
N PRO A 84 13.40 -3.92 23.25
CA PRO A 84 14.85 -3.84 23.42
C PRO A 84 15.43 -4.93 24.37
N LEU A 85 14.57 -5.66 25.07
CA LEU A 85 14.94 -6.79 25.92
C LEU A 85 14.98 -8.12 25.17
N ASN A 86 14.43 -8.19 23.97
CA ASN A 86 14.47 -9.40 23.16
C ASN A 86 15.70 -9.35 22.21
N PRO A 87 16.68 -10.27 22.36
CA PRO A 87 17.87 -10.27 21.52
C PRO A 87 17.60 -10.39 20.01
N GLU A 88 16.51 -11.03 19.61
CA GLU A 88 16.12 -11.18 18.20
C GLU A 88 15.62 -9.84 17.61
N ASP A 89 14.93 -9.03 18.42
CA ASP A 89 14.38 -7.74 17.96
C ASP A 89 15.46 -6.66 17.81
N VAL A 90 16.59 -6.79 18.53
CA VAL A 90 17.69 -5.82 18.52
C VAL A 90 18.95 -6.30 17.80
N GLY A 91 19.06 -7.58 17.45
CA GLY A 91 20.05 -8.20 16.58
C GLY A 91 21.39 -7.49 16.48
N ALA A 92 21.71 -6.97 15.29
CA ALA A 92 22.96 -6.27 14.99
C ALA A 92 23.23 -5.01 15.84
N PHE A 93 22.22 -4.42 16.47
CA PHE A 93 22.45 -3.27 17.37
C PHE A 93 23.34 -3.66 18.54
N ASN A 94 23.15 -4.85 19.12
CA ASN A 94 23.95 -5.31 20.26
C ASN A 94 25.44 -5.39 19.94
N LEU A 95 25.81 -5.72 18.70
CA LEU A 95 27.20 -5.77 18.26
C LEU A 95 27.89 -4.39 18.32
N LEU A 96 27.12 -3.31 18.19
CA LEU A 96 27.66 -1.94 18.25
C LEU A 96 27.92 -1.47 19.68
N TRP A 97 27.05 -1.88 20.62
CA TRP A 97 27.15 -1.42 22.01
C TRP A 97 28.38 -1.96 22.74
N ASP A 98 28.85 -3.15 22.34
CA ASP A 98 30.01 -3.85 22.94
C ASP A 98 31.32 -3.72 22.15
N LEU A 99 31.33 -2.83 21.12
CA LEU A 99 32.54 -2.61 20.33
C LEU A 99 33.73 -2.19 21.22
N PRO A 100 34.94 -2.82 21.06
CA PRO A 100 36.16 -2.37 21.69
C PRO A 100 36.49 -0.91 21.35
N GLU A 101 37.11 -0.19 22.26
CA GLU A 101 37.38 1.24 22.12
C GLU A 101 38.03 1.62 20.78
N HIS A 102 38.97 0.83 20.30
CA HIS A 102 39.67 1.08 19.03
C HIS A 102 38.81 0.85 17.77
N LEU A 103 37.63 0.20 17.88
CA LEU A 103 36.69 -0.02 16.79
C LEU A 103 35.43 0.88 16.90
N GLN A 104 35.34 1.65 17.97
CA GLN A 104 34.18 2.54 18.17
C GLN A 104 34.06 3.57 17.05
N LEU A 105 32.83 3.87 16.72
CA LEU A 105 32.45 4.89 15.77
C LEU A 105 31.15 5.58 16.23
N PRO A 106 30.85 6.78 15.70
CA PRO A 106 29.60 7.45 16.04
C PRO A 106 28.37 6.63 15.70
N VAL A 107 27.49 6.43 16.69
CA VAL A 107 26.21 5.71 16.54
C VAL A 107 25.05 6.58 16.99
N PHE A 108 23.94 6.51 16.24
CA PHE A 108 22.71 7.21 16.54
C PHE A 108 21.53 6.23 16.56
N GLY A 109 20.87 6.11 17.70
CA GLY A 109 19.70 5.27 17.87
C GLY A 109 18.39 6.06 17.70
N ILE A 110 17.44 5.54 16.92
CA ILE A 110 16.10 6.11 16.76
C ILE A 110 15.08 5.09 17.25
N CYS A 111 14.17 5.47 18.12
CA CYS A 111 13.08 4.67 18.69
C CYS A 111 13.58 3.34 19.28
N LEU A 112 13.46 2.19 18.60
CA LEU A 112 13.99 0.90 19.06
C LEU A 112 15.52 0.96 19.21
N GLY A 113 16.23 1.58 18.27
CA GLY A 113 17.69 1.79 18.37
C GLY A 113 18.09 2.62 19.61
N PHE A 114 17.31 3.65 19.96
CA PHE A 114 17.47 4.41 21.19
C PHE A 114 17.21 3.55 22.42
N GLN A 115 16.13 2.79 22.44
CA GLN A 115 15.78 1.91 23.55
C GLN A 115 16.82 0.81 23.76
N SER A 116 17.33 0.22 22.68
CA SER A 116 18.40 -0.79 22.69
C SER A 116 19.69 -0.21 23.28
N LEU A 117 20.08 1.00 22.86
CA LEU A 117 21.25 1.70 23.42
C LEU A 117 21.16 1.84 24.94
N LEU A 118 20.02 2.29 25.43
CA LEU A 118 19.83 2.50 26.86
C LEU A 118 19.76 1.19 27.64
N ALA A 119 19.03 0.19 27.13
CA ALA A 119 18.87 -1.11 27.77
C ALA A 119 20.21 -1.85 27.89
N ALA A 120 21.06 -1.81 26.85
CA ALA A 120 22.38 -2.41 26.85
C ALA A 120 23.34 -1.80 27.92
N HIS A 121 23.08 -0.57 28.35
CA HIS A 121 23.86 0.13 29.38
C HIS A 121 23.11 0.27 30.72
N GLY A 122 22.20 -0.68 31.03
CA GLY A 122 21.55 -0.79 32.32
C GLY A 122 20.30 0.08 32.52
N GLY A 123 19.78 0.68 31.49
CA GLY A 123 18.48 1.35 31.50
C GLY A 123 17.34 0.37 31.75
N SER A 124 16.30 0.82 32.45
CA SER A 124 15.14 -0.01 32.80
C SER A 124 13.98 0.22 31.84
N VAL A 125 13.61 -0.84 31.14
CA VAL A 125 12.51 -0.83 30.18
C VAL A 125 11.17 -0.94 30.90
N ARG A 126 10.24 -0.06 30.60
CA ARG A 126 8.87 -0.12 31.12
C ARG A 126 7.82 0.13 30.02
N ARG A 127 6.63 -0.36 30.25
CA ARG A 127 5.47 -0.03 29.44
C ARG A 127 4.88 1.30 29.88
N LEU A 128 4.53 2.13 28.89
CA LEU A 128 3.68 3.30 29.14
C LEU A 128 2.28 2.83 29.52
N LYS A 129 1.61 3.56 30.40
CA LYS A 129 0.21 3.27 30.73
C LYS A 129 -0.70 3.40 29.52
N ARG A 130 -0.37 4.34 28.63
CA ARG A 130 -1.02 4.58 27.36
C ARG A 130 0.05 4.67 26.28
N GLY A 131 -0.02 3.84 25.27
CA GLY A 131 0.87 3.94 24.13
C GLY A 131 0.72 5.28 23.37
N LEU A 132 1.79 5.75 22.78
CA LEU A 132 1.89 7.06 22.13
C LEU A 132 1.98 6.93 20.61
N HIS A 133 1.30 5.95 20.02
CA HIS A 133 1.35 5.71 18.58
C HIS A 133 0.60 6.79 17.80
N GLY A 134 1.32 7.50 16.91
CA GLY A 134 0.78 8.61 16.13
C GLY A 134 0.48 9.89 16.93
N MET A 135 1.04 10.01 18.12
CA MET A 135 0.82 11.17 18.98
C MET A 135 1.88 12.24 18.75
N VAL A 136 1.45 13.46 18.50
CA VAL A 136 2.35 14.62 18.37
C VAL A 136 2.49 15.30 19.73
N ARG A 137 3.73 15.45 20.20
CA ARG A 137 4.05 16.06 21.52
C ARG A 137 5.12 17.10 21.42
N GLU A 138 5.07 18.08 22.32
CA GLU A 138 6.15 19.04 22.50
C GLU A 138 7.37 18.36 23.11
N ILE A 139 8.54 18.64 22.53
CA ILE A 139 9.83 18.12 22.97
C ILE A 139 10.53 19.20 23.77
N GLU A 140 10.64 18.99 25.08
CA GLU A 140 11.33 19.87 26.01
C GLU A 140 12.83 19.56 25.99
N HIS A 141 13.68 20.58 25.73
CA HIS A 141 15.14 20.46 25.74
C HIS A 141 15.80 21.79 26.23
N ARG A 142 17.04 21.69 26.69
CA ARG A 142 17.82 22.85 27.20
C ARG A 142 18.68 23.54 26.13
N GLY A 143 18.64 23.08 24.90
CA GLY A 143 19.50 23.61 23.84
C GLY A 143 20.98 23.22 23.99
N GLU A 144 21.26 22.08 24.63
CA GLU A 144 22.62 21.54 24.84
C GLU A 144 22.91 20.42 23.82
N ASP A 145 24.20 20.15 23.57
CA ASP A 145 24.71 19.08 22.68
C ASP A 145 24.02 19.11 21.29
N ILE A 146 23.40 18.01 20.87
CA ILE A 146 22.71 17.91 19.56
C ILE A 146 21.48 18.80 19.46
N PHE A 147 20.97 19.35 20.56
CA PHE A 147 19.87 20.33 20.57
C PHE A 147 20.36 21.79 20.58
N CYS A 148 21.68 22.03 20.49
CA CYS A 148 22.24 23.39 20.50
C CYS A 148 21.71 24.21 19.31
N GLY A 149 21.12 25.38 19.64
CA GLY A 149 20.56 26.30 18.62
C GLY A 149 19.25 25.80 17.95
N VAL A 150 18.67 24.69 18.40
CA VAL A 150 17.40 24.17 17.91
C VAL A 150 16.26 24.90 18.63
N PRO A 151 15.31 25.53 17.89
CA PRO A 151 14.11 26.11 18.52
C PRO A 151 13.20 25.01 19.09
N PRO A 152 12.28 25.36 20.03
CA PRO A 152 11.24 24.43 20.48
C PRO A 152 10.45 23.85 19.30
N PHE A 153 10.05 22.58 19.39
CA PHE A 153 9.33 21.89 18.35
C PHE A 153 8.46 20.78 18.88
N LYS A 154 7.50 20.36 18.04
CA LYS A 154 6.68 19.17 18.27
C LYS A 154 7.17 18.02 17.40
N ALA A 155 7.13 16.80 17.96
CA ALA A 155 7.50 15.60 17.25
C ALA A 155 6.48 14.49 17.42
N THR A 156 6.45 13.58 16.46
CA THR A 156 5.59 12.39 16.46
C THR A 156 6.25 11.28 17.26
N LEU A 157 5.45 10.63 18.09
CA LEU A 157 5.83 9.47 18.90
C LEU A 157 5.10 8.23 18.40
N TYR A 158 5.83 7.10 18.30
CA TYR A 158 5.30 5.80 17.87
C TYR A 158 5.80 4.68 18.78
N HIS A 159 5.51 4.77 20.10
CA HIS A 159 6.00 3.76 21.04
C HIS A 159 5.06 3.52 22.22
N SER A 160 5.06 2.29 22.73
CA SER A 160 4.41 1.86 23.97
C SER A 160 5.43 1.52 25.06
N LEU A 161 6.70 1.29 24.69
CA LEU A 161 7.81 1.07 25.58
C LEU A 161 8.63 2.34 25.72
N CYS A 162 9.20 2.57 26.90
CA CYS A 162 10.22 3.59 27.16
C CYS A 162 11.30 3.04 28.10
N VAL A 163 12.43 3.72 28.15
CA VAL A 163 13.56 3.31 28.96
C VAL A 163 13.95 4.45 29.90
N ASP A 164 14.01 4.13 31.19
CA ASP A 164 14.43 5.05 32.21
C ASP A 164 15.90 4.78 32.57
N ILE A 165 16.69 5.85 32.78
CA ILE A 165 18.13 5.78 33.06
C ILE A 165 18.47 6.05 34.53
N GLY A 166 17.56 5.72 35.45
CA GLY A 166 17.75 5.89 36.91
C GLY A 166 17.11 7.15 37.48
N GLN A 167 16.19 7.75 36.77
CA GLN A 167 15.43 8.95 37.19
C GLN A 167 13.99 8.58 37.53
N TYR A 168 13.85 7.58 38.38
CA TYR A 168 12.52 7.21 38.88
C TYR A 168 12.13 8.12 40.03
N SER A 169 11.10 8.87 39.93
CA SER A 169 10.30 9.22 41.05
C SER A 169 8.94 9.72 40.62
N ASP A 170 7.92 9.42 41.40
CA ASP A 170 6.58 9.98 41.22
C ASP A 170 6.59 11.51 41.47
N ASP A 171 7.65 12.02 42.12
CA ASP A 171 7.94 13.44 42.35
C ASP A 171 9.12 13.90 41.50
N TRP A 172 8.86 14.16 40.21
CA TRP A 172 9.84 14.75 39.31
C TRP A 172 10.00 16.25 39.65
N ALA A 173 10.88 16.57 40.59
CA ALA A 173 11.38 17.93 40.65
C ALA A 173 12.09 18.27 39.35
N GLU A 174 11.71 19.38 38.71
CA GLU A 174 12.12 19.77 37.36
C GLU A 174 13.65 19.79 37.15
N GLU A 175 14.39 20.02 38.23
CA GLU A 175 15.85 20.03 38.22
C GLU A 175 16.49 18.64 38.19
N ASN A 176 15.84 17.61 38.71
CA ASN A 176 16.42 16.27 38.83
C ASN A 176 16.41 15.48 37.53
N ARG A 177 15.44 15.70 36.65
CA ARG A 177 15.33 14.99 35.39
C ARG A 177 16.50 15.26 34.40
N TRP A 178 17.20 16.38 34.60
CA TRP A 178 18.33 16.80 33.78
C TRP A 178 19.70 16.35 34.30
N ARG A 179 19.77 15.70 35.46
CA ARG A 179 21.02 15.23 36.01
C ARG A 179 21.60 14.09 35.20
N PRO A 180 22.87 14.18 34.77
CA PRO A 180 23.56 13.06 34.15
C PRO A 180 23.62 11.87 35.10
N THR A 181 23.48 10.66 34.56
CA THR A 181 23.82 9.41 35.22
C THR A 181 25.30 9.07 35.01
N SER A 182 25.78 7.89 35.48
CA SER A 182 27.14 7.44 35.21
C SER A 182 27.42 7.26 33.71
N GLU A 183 26.39 6.83 32.93
CA GLU A 183 26.56 6.45 31.54
C GLU A 183 25.94 7.49 30.58
N PHE A 184 24.84 8.18 30.96
CA PHE A 184 24.08 9.04 30.06
C PHE A 184 23.80 10.43 30.61
N SER A 185 23.77 11.41 29.70
CA SER A 185 23.21 12.73 29.92
C SER A 185 21.87 12.83 29.21
N PRO A 186 20.75 13.11 29.92
CA PRO A 186 19.44 13.35 29.32
C PRO A 186 19.47 14.70 28.59
N LEU A 187 18.96 14.72 27.34
CA LEU A 187 18.98 15.91 26.48
C LEU A 187 17.57 16.43 26.15
N ALA A 188 16.58 15.56 26.16
CA ALA A 188 15.20 15.93 25.83
C ALA A 188 14.16 15.05 26.52
N TRP A 189 12.99 15.64 26.81
CA TRP A 189 11.85 14.99 27.45
C TRP A 189 10.55 15.32 26.75
N ALA A 190 9.55 14.43 26.89
CA ALA A 190 8.14 14.72 26.64
C ALA A 190 7.33 14.50 27.91
N THR A 191 6.29 15.29 28.10
CA THR A 191 5.41 15.21 29.27
C THR A 191 4.05 14.64 28.86
N GLU A 192 3.64 13.55 29.51
CA GLU A 192 2.29 12.99 29.44
C GLU A 192 1.55 13.19 30.77
N PHE A 193 0.23 13.13 30.69
CA PHE A 193 -0.64 13.16 31.86
C PHE A 193 -1.34 11.81 32.01
N ARG A 194 -1.21 11.23 33.21
CA ARG A 194 -1.95 10.03 33.61
C ARG A 194 -3.41 10.37 33.85
N ASP A 195 -4.28 9.37 33.85
CA ASP A 195 -5.71 9.53 34.13
C ASP A 195 -5.98 10.11 35.52
N ASP A 196 -5.05 9.92 36.48
CA ASP A 196 -5.06 10.49 37.82
C ASP A 196 -4.52 11.95 37.88
N GLY A 197 -4.22 12.54 36.73
CA GLY A 197 -3.69 13.91 36.61
C GLY A 197 -2.21 14.06 36.93
N ARG A 198 -1.50 12.99 37.30
CA ARG A 198 -0.04 13.05 37.51
C ARG A 198 0.70 13.17 36.21
N ARG A 199 1.81 13.91 36.25
CA ARG A 199 2.74 14.02 35.11
C ARG A 199 3.57 12.75 34.97
N GLU A 200 3.71 12.26 33.76
CA GLU A 200 4.65 11.22 33.39
C GLU A 200 5.71 11.81 32.45
N GLN A 201 6.97 11.72 32.86
CA GLN A 201 8.09 12.19 32.06
C GLN A 201 8.67 11.04 31.24
N ILE A 202 8.86 11.27 29.96
CA ILE A 202 9.33 10.28 29.01
C ILE A 202 10.57 10.80 28.32
N LEU A 203 11.68 10.10 28.49
CA LEU A 203 12.96 10.48 27.91
C LEU A 203 12.89 10.42 26.39
N GLN A 204 13.28 11.51 25.73
CA GLN A 204 13.19 11.67 24.27
C GLN A 204 14.53 11.86 23.58
N GLY A 205 15.59 12.18 24.34
CA GLY A 205 16.92 12.35 23.77
C GLY A 205 18.02 12.14 24.79
N VAL A 206 19.12 11.49 24.38
CA VAL A 206 20.28 11.22 25.22
C VAL A 206 21.58 11.36 24.47
N ARG A 207 22.66 11.53 25.26
CA ARG A 207 24.05 11.32 24.88
C ARG A 207 24.73 10.39 25.87
N HIS A 208 25.53 9.43 25.37
CA HIS A 208 26.43 8.65 26.22
C HIS A 208 27.64 9.50 26.64
N ASN A 209 28.02 9.45 27.96
CA ASN A 209 29.02 10.35 28.52
C ASN A 209 30.45 10.11 28.03
N LYS A 210 30.75 8.87 27.63
CA LYS A 210 32.12 8.46 27.22
C LYS A 210 32.24 8.00 25.76
N LYS A 211 31.25 7.25 25.29
CA LYS A 211 31.22 6.69 23.93
C LYS A 211 30.54 7.69 22.96
N PRO A 212 30.84 7.65 21.65
CA PRO A 212 30.22 8.54 20.64
C PRO A 212 28.81 8.07 20.27
N PHE A 213 27.94 7.90 21.25
CA PHE A 213 26.58 7.40 21.09
C PHE A 213 25.55 8.44 21.48
N TRP A 214 24.56 8.63 20.62
CA TRP A 214 23.41 9.50 20.84
C TRP A 214 22.12 8.74 20.47
N GLY A 215 21.00 9.26 20.89
CA GLY A 215 19.72 8.67 20.48
C GLY A 215 18.53 9.55 20.75
N LEU A 216 17.47 9.29 19.98
CA LEU A 216 16.16 9.91 20.04
C LEU A 216 15.05 8.85 20.14
N GLN A 217 14.08 9.06 21.02
CA GLN A 217 12.90 8.20 21.11
C GLN A 217 11.83 8.57 20.07
N TYR A 218 11.69 9.87 19.73
CA TYR A 218 10.73 10.36 18.76
C TYR A 218 11.18 10.08 17.32
N HIS A 219 10.23 10.22 16.37
CA HIS A 219 10.43 9.99 14.95
C HIS A 219 10.67 11.29 14.19
N PRO A 220 11.93 11.62 13.83
CA PRO A 220 12.26 12.87 13.16
C PRO A 220 11.77 12.94 11.71
N GLU A 221 11.47 11.81 11.09
CA GLU A 221 11.06 11.64 9.69
C GLU A 221 9.55 11.79 9.49
N SER A 222 8.76 11.67 10.55
CA SER A 222 7.30 11.72 10.46
C SER A 222 6.82 13.04 9.87
N VAL A 223 5.77 12.98 9.05
CA VAL A 223 5.22 14.17 8.37
C VAL A 223 4.71 15.24 9.33
N CYS A 224 4.32 14.87 10.55
CA CYS A 224 3.87 15.79 11.61
C CYS A 224 4.99 16.21 12.57
N THR A 225 6.20 15.70 12.43
CA THR A 225 7.35 16.25 13.17
C THR A 225 7.79 17.57 12.53
N GLU A 226 7.84 18.62 13.35
CA GLU A 226 8.16 19.97 12.89
C GLU A 226 9.60 20.07 12.34
N LYS A 227 9.80 20.90 11.33
CA LYS A 227 11.09 21.06 10.64
C LYS A 227 12.24 21.47 11.54
N ASN A 228 11.96 22.13 12.67
CA ASN A 228 12.98 22.50 13.63
C ASN A 228 13.74 21.27 14.17
N ALA A 229 13.07 20.10 14.29
CA ALA A 229 13.68 18.84 14.70
C ALA A 229 14.85 18.41 13.81
N GLN A 230 14.86 18.85 12.53
CA GLN A 230 15.94 18.54 11.59
C GLN A 230 17.30 19.08 12.02
N GLY A 231 17.31 20.18 12.79
CA GLY A 231 18.52 20.75 13.36
C GLY A 231 19.25 19.77 14.28
N VAL A 232 18.53 18.89 14.98
CA VAL A 232 19.11 17.85 15.85
C VAL A 232 19.93 16.85 15.06
N LEU A 233 19.44 16.41 13.90
CA LEU A 233 20.15 15.46 13.02
C LEU A 233 21.41 16.10 12.40
N ILE A 234 21.32 17.37 12.02
CA ILE A 234 22.48 18.13 11.48
C ILE A 234 23.55 18.25 12.57
N ASN A 235 23.18 18.66 13.78
CA ASN A 235 24.11 18.80 14.89
C ASN A 235 24.75 17.46 15.27
N TRP A 236 23.95 16.39 15.32
CA TRP A 236 24.48 15.05 15.56
C TRP A 236 25.56 14.67 14.55
N PHE A 237 25.26 14.84 13.26
CA PHE A 237 26.22 14.43 12.22
C PHE A 237 27.49 15.27 12.25
N GLN A 238 27.38 16.56 12.53
CA GLN A 238 28.56 17.41 12.75
C GLN A 238 29.39 16.94 13.95
N ALA A 239 28.75 16.60 15.09
CA ALA A 239 29.42 16.05 16.26
C ALA A 239 30.11 14.70 15.95
N ALA A 240 29.46 13.85 15.16
CA ALA A 240 30.02 12.57 14.69
C ALA A 240 31.28 12.77 13.85
N LEU A 241 31.23 13.68 12.87
CA LEU A 241 32.41 13.99 12.05
C LEU A 241 33.55 14.62 12.85
N GLN A 242 33.23 15.48 13.83
CA GLN A 242 34.22 16.07 14.74
C GLN A 242 34.88 15.00 15.62
N TRP A 243 34.10 14.06 16.15
CA TRP A 243 34.62 12.92 16.93
C TRP A 243 35.58 12.07 16.09
N ASN A 244 35.21 11.72 14.84
CA ASN A 244 36.08 10.98 13.92
C ASN A 244 37.42 11.71 13.68
N LYS A 245 37.34 13.03 13.44
CA LYS A 245 38.52 13.86 13.24
C LYS A 245 39.44 13.86 14.48
N TYR A 246 38.87 14.01 15.68
CA TYR A 246 39.62 14.04 16.94
C TYR A 246 40.32 12.73 17.21
N HIS A 247 39.67 11.59 16.92
CA HIS A 247 40.25 10.25 17.15
C HIS A 247 41.07 9.73 15.93
N GLY A 248 41.29 10.57 14.93
CA GLY A 248 42.07 10.20 13.73
C GLY A 248 41.40 9.12 12.87
N ARG A 249 40.10 8.87 13.07
CA ARG A 249 39.38 7.84 12.33
C ARG A 249 39.14 8.30 10.89
N ARG A 250 39.54 7.49 9.93
CA ARG A 250 39.34 7.71 8.49
C ARG A 250 38.54 6.55 7.91
N VAL A 251 37.61 6.86 7.05
CA VAL A 251 36.88 5.87 6.26
C VAL A 251 37.86 5.16 5.34
N GLN A 252 37.92 3.84 5.40
CA GLN A 252 38.90 2.99 4.70
C GLN A 252 38.15 2.03 3.75
N GLY A 253 38.81 1.69 2.66
CA GLY A 253 38.35 0.68 1.71
C GLY A 253 37.57 1.20 0.49
N PRO A 254 37.48 0.36 -0.56
CA PRO A 254 36.58 0.63 -1.70
C PRO A 254 35.14 0.71 -1.22
N LEU A 255 34.29 1.37 -2.00
CA LEU A 255 32.83 1.26 -1.79
C LEU A 255 32.49 -0.22 -1.75
N LEU A 256 31.88 -0.66 -0.66
CA LEU A 256 31.16 -1.92 -0.69
C LEU A 256 30.15 -1.85 -1.84
N GLU A 257 30.14 -2.87 -2.66
CA GLU A 257 29.05 -3.10 -3.63
C GLU A 257 27.79 -3.56 -2.90
N ILE A 258 27.47 -2.89 -1.80
CA ILE A 258 26.20 -3.04 -1.10
C ILE A 258 25.28 -2.00 -1.72
N GLU A 259 24.21 -2.46 -2.26
CA GLU A 259 23.16 -1.57 -2.65
C GLU A 259 22.58 -0.86 -1.42
N THR A 260 22.44 0.45 -1.55
CA THR A 260 21.39 1.16 -0.82
C THR A 260 20.12 0.41 -1.14
N LEU A 261 19.37 -0.09 -0.15
CA LEU A 261 18.09 -0.76 -0.38
C LEU A 261 17.30 0.03 -1.41
N SER A 262 17.49 -0.36 -2.65
CA SER A 262 16.57 -0.09 -3.72
C SER A 262 15.28 -0.83 -3.37
N PRO A 263 14.14 -0.40 -3.91
CA PRO A 263 12.86 -1.04 -3.68
C PRO A 263 12.99 -2.56 -3.79
N PRO A 264 12.13 -3.32 -3.14
CA PRO A 264 12.26 -4.77 -3.00
C PRO A 264 12.73 -5.42 -4.30
N ASN A 265 13.73 -6.27 -4.23
CA ASN A 265 14.60 -6.84 -5.29
C ASN A 265 14.00 -7.28 -6.61
N HIS A 266 12.70 -7.08 -6.81
CA HIS A 266 12.01 -7.43 -8.03
C HIS A 266 12.41 -6.58 -9.25
N LEU A 267 13.16 -5.49 -9.06
CA LEU A 267 13.33 -4.45 -10.09
C LEU A 267 14.76 -4.36 -10.66
N GLU A 268 15.76 -4.94 -10.01
CA GLU A 268 17.15 -4.85 -10.50
C GLU A 268 17.59 -6.03 -11.37
N SER A 269 16.96 -7.19 -11.21
CA SER A 269 17.18 -8.32 -12.11
C SER A 269 16.67 -8.06 -13.53
N ALA A 270 15.71 -7.14 -13.69
CA ALA A 270 15.04 -6.85 -14.95
C ALA A 270 15.98 -6.44 -16.09
N ALA A 271 17.07 -5.73 -15.82
CA ALA A 271 17.97 -5.27 -16.88
C ALA A 271 18.82 -6.40 -17.50
N ALA A 272 19.29 -7.33 -16.68
CA ALA A 272 20.07 -8.49 -17.14
C ALA A 272 19.19 -9.60 -17.77
N HIS A 273 17.90 -9.65 -17.38
CA HIS A 273 16.95 -10.66 -17.86
C HIS A 273 16.11 -10.20 -19.06
N LYS A 274 16.07 -8.89 -19.40
CA LYS A 274 15.34 -8.35 -20.55
C LYS A 274 15.73 -9.00 -21.90
N GLU A 275 17.00 -9.33 -22.12
CA GLU A 275 17.42 -10.05 -23.32
C GLU A 275 16.83 -11.48 -23.38
N HIS A 276 16.61 -12.10 -22.23
CA HIS A 276 16.13 -13.48 -22.15
C HIS A 276 14.60 -13.60 -22.24
N LEU A 277 13.83 -12.65 -21.67
CA LEU A 277 12.36 -12.61 -21.80
C LEU A 277 11.94 -12.23 -23.22
N GLY A 278 12.67 -11.35 -23.90
CA GLY A 278 12.46 -11.03 -25.32
C GLY A 278 12.54 -12.28 -26.20
N ASP A 279 13.46 -13.21 -25.92
CA ASP A 279 13.57 -14.49 -26.63
C ASP A 279 12.40 -15.46 -26.30
N LEU A 280 11.84 -15.42 -25.09
CA LEU A 280 10.67 -16.22 -24.72
C LEU A 280 9.42 -15.84 -25.53
N TRP A 281 9.19 -14.54 -25.74
CA TRP A 281 8.06 -14.05 -26.55
C TRP A 281 8.24 -14.29 -28.05
N LEU A 282 9.49 -14.41 -28.50
CA LEU A 282 9.86 -14.59 -29.93
C LEU A 282 10.06 -16.06 -30.34
N ASN A 283 10.36 -16.97 -29.41
CA ASN A 283 10.81 -18.34 -29.68
C ASN A 283 9.80 -19.46 -29.38
N SER A 284 8.51 -19.14 -29.07
CA SER A 284 7.49 -20.20 -28.98
C SER A 284 7.26 -20.85 -30.36
N ASN A 285 7.63 -22.12 -30.47
CA ASN A 285 7.59 -22.89 -31.75
C ASN A 285 6.19 -23.38 -32.16
N SER A 286 5.09 -22.78 -31.72
CA SER A 286 3.74 -23.19 -32.05
C SER A 286 3.22 -22.40 -33.26
N SER A 287 2.77 -23.13 -34.29
CA SER A 287 2.37 -22.64 -35.61
C SER A 287 0.96 -22.03 -35.68
N GLU A 288 0.26 -21.85 -34.58
CA GLU A 288 -1.11 -21.31 -34.53
C GLU A 288 -1.21 -20.23 -33.46
N THR A 289 -1.68 -19.04 -33.84
CA THR A 289 -1.94 -17.84 -33.01
C THR A 289 -1.06 -17.75 -31.75
N SER A 290 0.21 -17.53 -31.97
CA SER A 290 1.19 -17.44 -30.87
C SER A 290 1.18 -16.06 -30.27
N LEU A 291 1.74 -15.94 -29.05
CA LEU A 291 2.08 -14.64 -28.44
C LEU A 291 2.79 -13.67 -29.41
N ARG A 292 3.42 -14.20 -30.50
CA ARG A 292 3.99 -13.43 -31.63
C ARG A 292 2.98 -12.59 -32.40
N ASP A 293 1.72 -13.02 -32.55
CA ASP A 293 0.71 -12.20 -33.21
C ASP A 293 0.30 -11.01 -32.40
N PHE A 294 0.44 -11.10 -31.07
CA PHE A 294 0.31 -9.97 -30.16
C PHE A 294 1.56 -9.06 -30.13
N ALA A 295 2.70 -9.47 -30.71
CA ALA A 295 3.91 -8.66 -30.81
C ALA A 295 3.86 -7.62 -31.94
N LYS A 296 2.90 -7.71 -32.87
CA LYS A 296 2.66 -6.68 -33.90
C LYS A 296 2.06 -5.45 -33.20
N GLY A 297 2.71 -4.29 -33.28
CA GLY A 297 2.25 -3.07 -32.67
C GLY A 297 0.78 -2.78 -32.89
N PHE A 298 0.13 -2.21 -31.86
CA PHE A 298 -1.29 -1.89 -31.91
C PHE A 298 -1.54 -0.49 -32.47
N GLU A 299 -2.77 -0.29 -32.99
CA GLU A 299 -3.31 0.98 -33.40
C GLU A 299 -4.57 1.26 -32.55
N TYR A 300 -4.59 2.41 -31.89
CA TYR A 300 -5.74 2.84 -31.12
C TYR A 300 -6.75 3.55 -32.01
N THR A 301 -8.00 3.09 -31.99
CA THR A 301 -9.11 3.72 -32.70
C THR A 301 -10.28 3.99 -31.74
N HIS A 302 -10.97 5.12 -31.93
CA HIS A 302 -12.10 5.45 -31.10
C HIS A 302 -13.15 6.30 -31.81
N ARG A 303 -14.36 6.30 -31.24
CA ARG A 303 -15.46 7.23 -31.52
C ARG A 303 -15.98 7.79 -30.22
N THR A 304 -16.24 9.08 -30.19
CA THR A 304 -16.83 9.76 -29.04
C THR A 304 -18.30 10.03 -29.34
N ILE A 305 -19.17 9.63 -28.42
CA ILE A 305 -20.62 9.86 -28.51
C ILE A 305 -21.12 10.53 -27.23
N THR A 306 -22.21 11.27 -27.32
CA THR A 306 -22.87 11.86 -26.17
C THR A 306 -23.98 10.91 -25.67
N PRO A 307 -23.88 10.35 -24.47
CA PRO A 307 -24.92 9.53 -23.91
C PRO A 307 -26.24 10.31 -23.73
N PRO A 308 -27.40 9.69 -23.98
CA PRO A 308 -28.67 10.29 -23.58
C PRO A 308 -28.70 10.54 -22.07
N ARG A 309 -29.47 11.56 -21.64
CA ARG A 309 -29.58 11.88 -20.22
C ARG A 309 -30.10 10.67 -19.41
N GLY A 310 -29.30 10.23 -18.45
CA GLY A 310 -29.61 9.08 -17.58
C GLY A 310 -29.05 7.75 -18.07
N ALA A 311 -28.53 7.64 -19.29
CA ALA A 311 -27.83 6.46 -19.77
C ALA A 311 -26.46 6.33 -19.09
N GLY A 312 -26.06 5.10 -18.73
CA GLY A 312 -24.82 4.79 -18.03
C GLY A 312 -24.45 3.32 -18.12
N VAL A 313 -23.68 2.87 -17.16
CA VAL A 313 -23.21 1.46 -17.11
C VAL A 313 -24.34 0.44 -17.15
N PRO A 314 -25.44 0.56 -16.38
CA PRO A 314 -26.51 -0.43 -16.42
C PRO A 314 -27.12 -0.62 -17.80
N GLU A 315 -27.37 0.47 -18.51
CA GLU A 315 -27.96 0.45 -19.84
C GLU A 315 -27.04 -0.22 -20.87
N LEU A 316 -25.71 0.00 -20.76
CA LEU A 316 -24.72 -0.67 -21.59
C LEU A 316 -24.69 -2.17 -21.33
N VAL A 317 -24.66 -2.58 -20.07
CA VAL A 317 -24.60 -4.00 -19.69
C VAL A 317 -25.80 -4.78 -20.17
N GLU A 318 -27.00 -4.22 -19.99
CA GLU A 318 -28.25 -4.84 -20.42
C GLU A 318 -28.34 -4.92 -21.95
N MET A 319 -28.02 -3.81 -22.65
CA MET A 319 -28.04 -3.76 -24.12
C MET A 319 -27.07 -4.73 -24.77
N LEU A 320 -25.87 -4.87 -24.19
CA LEU A 320 -24.80 -5.72 -24.74
C LEU A 320 -24.86 -7.15 -24.21
N GLY A 321 -25.67 -7.43 -23.18
CA GLY A 321 -25.82 -8.76 -22.58
C GLY A 321 -24.61 -9.22 -21.78
N LEU A 322 -23.81 -8.29 -21.22
CA LEU A 322 -22.51 -8.58 -20.60
C LEU A 322 -22.60 -9.36 -19.28
N ALA A 323 -23.78 -9.43 -18.68
CA ALA A 323 -23.95 -10.11 -17.39
C ALA A 323 -23.80 -11.65 -17.44
N LYS A 324 -23.69 -12.25 -18.61
CA LYS A 324 -23.73 -13.71 -18.80
C LYS A 324 -22.34 -14.37 -18.82
N GLY A 325 -21.33 -13.73 -19.40
CA GLY A 325 -19.97 -14.22 -19.58
C GLY A 325 -18.97 -13.65 -18.55
N GLU A 326 -17.68 -13.83 -18.82
CA GLU A 326 -16.65 -13.10 -18.13
C GLU A 326 -16.79 -11.61 -18.44
N THR A 327 -16.59 -10.78 -17.43
CA THR A 327 -16.90 -9.35 -17.52
C THR A 327 -16.07 -8.57 -16.52
N ILE A 328 -15.55 -7.42 -16.97
CA ILE A 328 -14.84 -6.48 -16.11
C ILE A 328 -15.48 -5.10 -16.30
N ILE A 329 -16.06 -4.58 -15.24
CA ILE A 329 -16.67 -3.25 -15.21
C ILE A 329 -16.13 -2.51 -14.00
N LEU A 330 -15.49 -1.37 -14.24
CA LEU A 330 -15.14 -0.40 -13.22
C LEU A 330 -16.18 0.72 -13.29
N ASP A 331 -16.93 0.93 -12.19
CA ASP A 331 -18.16 1.73 -12.20
C ASP A 331 -18.12 2.84 -11.15
N SER A 332 -17.97 4.07 -11.58
CA SER A 332 -18.10 5.27 -10.73
C SER A 332 -19.57 5.61 -10.47
N SER A 333 -20.26 4.77 -9.69
CA SER A 333 -21.70 4.87 -9.46
C SER A 333 -22.14 6.12 -8.68
N SER A 334 -21.23 6.78 -7.95
CA SER A 334 -21.46 8.04 -7.21
C SER A 334 -21.37 9.29 -8.09
N SER A 335 -21.04 9.17 -9.38
CA SER A 335 -20.89 10.31 -10.31
C SER A 335 -22.15 11.18 -10.37
N LYS A 336 -23.34 10.58 -10.32
CA LYS A 336 -24.61 11.30 -10.29
C LYS A 336 -24.85 12.15 -9.04
N ASN A 337 -24.10 11.87 -7.98
CA ASN A 337 -24.16 12.58 -6.70
C ASN A 337 -23.12 13.71 -6.59
N GLY A 338 -22.40 14.01 -7.68
CA GLY A 338 -21.39 15.07 -7.71
C GLY A 338 -20.07 14.69 -7.01
N ASP A 339 -19.76 13.40 -6.87
CA ASP A 339 -18.52 12.91 -6.28
C ASP A 339 -17.33 13.25 -7.20
N ALA A 340 -16.40 14.04 -6.68
CA ALA A 340 -15.23 14.53 -7.43
C ALA A 340 -14.26 13.42 -7.85
N LEU A 341 -14.31 12.25 -7.21
CA LEU A 341 -13.48 11.08 -7.52
C LEU A 341 -14.11 10.17 -8.57
N ALA A 342 -15.43 10.26 -8.77
CA ALA A 342 -16.19 9.44 -9.71
C ALA A 342 -16.05 9.98 -11.15
N LEU A 343 -14.84 9.90 -11.71
CA LEU A 343 -14.52 10.53 -12.99
C LEU A 343 -14.91 9.70 -14.20
N ASN A 344 -14.65 8.39 -14.16
CA ASN A 344 -14.81 7.50 -15.30
C ASN A 344 -15.43 6.18 -14.89
N SER A 345 -16.25 5.60 -15.78
CA SER A 345 -16.61 4.19 -15.74
C SER A 345 -16.08 3.49 -16.98
N ILE A 346 -15.52 2.28 -16.82
CA ILE A 346 -14.90 1.50 -17.89
C ILE A 346 -15.64 0.17 -18.00
N VAL A 347 -16.16 -0.12 -19.18
CA VAL A 347 -16.83 -1.39 -19.52
C VAL A 347 -15.94 -2.12 -20.51
N ALA A 348 -15.28 -3.18 -20.08
CA ALA A 348 -14.52 -4.07 -20.95
C ALA A 348 -15.47 -4.94 -21.79
N LEU A 349 -15.10 -5.17 -23.05
CA LEU A 349 -15.89 -5.97 -23.99
C LEU A 349 -15.06 -7.12 -24.51
N GLU A 350 -15.72 -8.23 -24.84
CA GLU A 350 -15.11 -9.44 -25.37
C GLU A 350 -14.02 -10.00 -24.39
N VAL A 351 -14.33 -10.02 -23.09
CA VAL A 351 -13.39 -10.46 -22.03
C VAL A 351 -13.18 -11.97 -22.09
N ASP A 352 -14.22 -12.74 -22.47
CA ASP A 352 -14.10 -14.20 -22.68
C ASP A 352 -13.00 -14.55 -23.70
N ASP A 353 -12.78 -13.68 -24.69
CA ASP A 353 -11.78 -13.85 -25.74
C ASP A 353 -10.47 -13.08 -25.48
N ALA A 354 -10.30 -12.50 -24.29
CA ALA A 354 -9.11 -11.73 -23.96
C ALA A 354 -7.95 -12.63 -23.54
N LEU A 355 -6.72 -12.27 -23.97
CA LEU A 355 -5.52 -12.86 -23.38
C LEU A 355 -5.51 -12.55 -21.89
N ARG A 356 -5.16 -13.55 -21.04
CA ARG A 356 -5.24 -13.44 -19.60
C ARG A 356 -4.03 -14.03 -18.90
N PHE A 357 -3.46 -13.27 -17.97
CA PHE A 357 -2.43 -13.71 -17.04
C PHE A 357 -3.06 -14.16 -15.73
N GLU A 358 -2.75 -15.38 -15.32
CA GLU A 358 -3.17 -15.97 -14.05
C GLU A 358 -1.92 -16.44 -13.29
N TYR A 359 -1.81 -16.02 -12.03
CA TYR A 359 -0.74 -16.45 -11.15
C TYR A 359 -1.32 -16.82 -9.78
N ASN A 360 -0.97 -17.99 -9.30
CA ASN A 360 -1.23 -18.40 -7.92
C ASN A 360 0.08 -18.25 -7.15
N VAL A 361 0.04 -17.63 -5.98
CA VAL A 361 1.24 -17.50 -5.14
C VAL A 361 1.78 -18.89 -4.79
N CYS A 362 3.11 -19.00 -4.69
CA CYS A 362 3.86 -20.25 -4.54
C CYS A 362 3.96 -21.12 -5.79
N ASP A 363 3.29 -20.80 -6.91
CA ASP A 363 3.60 -21.48 -8.18
C ASP A 363 4.93 -20.92 -8.75
N ASP A 364 5.68 -21.77 -9.45
CA ASP A 364 6.93 -21.42 -10.13
C ASP A 364 6.72 -21.05 -11.59
N TYR A 365 5.49 -20.77 -11.98
CA TYR A 365 5.10 -20.36 -13.33
C TYR A 365 3.90 -19.40 -13.31
N VAL A 366 3.77 -18.65 -14.40
CA VAL A 366 2.59 -17.83 -14.72
C VAL A 366 1.83 -18.54 -15.84
N THR A 367 0.53 -18.70 -15.68
CA THR A 367 -0.36 -19.23 -16.72
C THR A 367 -0.85 -18.09 -17.60
N VAL A 368 -0.63 -18.19 -18.90
CA VAL A 368 -1.17 -17.28 -19.91
C VAL A 368 -2.24 -18.01 -20.70
N ARG A 369 -3.48 -17.55 -20.59
CA ARG A 369 -4.61 -18.06 -21.42
C ARG A 369 -4.71 -17.23 -22.68
N LEU A 370 -4.72 -17.94 -23.81
CA LEU A 370 -4.80 -17.34 -25.13
C LEU A 370 -6.20 -17.56 -25.71
N PRO A 371 -6.76 -16.56 -26.41
CA PRO A 371 -8.01 -16.73 -27.13
C PRO A 371 -7.84 -17.81 -28.22
N SER A 372 -8.79 -18.73 -28.32
CA SER A 372 -8.80 -19.78 -29.35
C SER A 372 -10.03 -19.64 -30.24
N ALA A 373 -9.80 -19.70 -31.56
CA ALA A 373 -10.86 -19.70 -32.57
C ALA A 373 -11.82 -20.92 -32.45
N ASP A 374 -11.36 -22.00 -31.77
CA ASP A 374 -12.10 -23.26 -31.63
C ASP A 374 -12.88 -23.34 -30.31
N GLY A 375 -12.90 -22.27 -29.52
CA GLY A 375 -13.59 -22.22 -28.21
C GLY A 375 -12.94 -23.10 -27.12
N LYS A 376 -11.73 -23.62 -27.36
CA LYS A 376 -10.92 -24.31 -26.35
C LYS A 376 -9.79 -23.40 -25.91
N ASP A 377 -9.78 -23.01 -24.67
CA ASP A 377 -8.70 -22.19 -24.11
C ASP A 377 -7.35 -22.87 -24.31
N LYS A 378 -6.47 -22.22 -25.03
CA LYS A 378 -5.07 -22.61 -25.12
C LYS A 378 -4.34 -21.93 -23.99
N THR A 379 -3.58 -22.71 -23.22
CA THR A 379 -2.78 -22.19 -22.09
C THR A 379 -1.30 -22.35 -22.37
N GLU A 380 -0.53 -21.33 -22.08
CA GLU A 380 0.93 -21.37 -22.06
C GLU A 380 1.39 -21.12 -20.62
N MET A 381 2.43 -21.84 -20.18
CA MET A 381 3.01 -21.68 -18.84
C MET A 381 4.39 -21.04 -19.00
N ILE A 382 4.59 -19.91 -18.34
CA ILE A 382 5.87 -19.18 -18.34
C ILE A 382 6.54 -19.47 -17.01
N SER A 383 7.68 -20.18 -17.05
CA SER A 383 8.44 -20.50 -15.85
C SER A 383 9.10 -19.28 -15.22
N LEU A 384 9.02 -19.17 -13.89
CA LEU A 384 9.67 -18.15 -13.11
C LEU A 384 11.12 -18.53 -12.71
N LYS A 385 11.68 -19.56 -13.36
CA LYS A 385 13.08 -20.01 -13.24
C LYS A 385 13.62 -20.04 -11.79
N ASN A 386 13.00 -20.88 -10.94
CA ASN A 386 13.43 -21.07 -9.55
C ASN A 386 13.54 -19.76 -8.74
N GLY A 387 12.71 -18.77 -9.05
CA GLY A 387 12.65 -17.49 -8.34
C GLY A 387 13.61 -16.41 -8.85
N THR A 388 14.28 -16.63 -10.00
CA THR A 388 15.12 -15.59 -10.64
C THR A 388 14.30 -14.58 -11.45
N VAL A 389 13.08 -14.96 -11.88
CA VAL A 389 12.12 -14.08 -12.57
C VAL A 389 10.85 -13.99 -11.76
N THR A 390 10.32 -12.81 -11.57
CA THR A 390 9.07 -12.59 -10.83
C THR A 390 7.87 -12.48 -11.78
N VAL A 391 6.66 -12.72 -11.28
CA VAL A 391 5.43 -12.50 -12.02
C VAL A 391 5.30 -11.05 -12.50
N TRP A 392 5.80 -10.09 -11.72
CA TRP A 392 5.77 -8.66 -12.05
C TRP A 392 6.63 -8.33 -13.27
N GLU A 393 7.82 -8.95 -13.36
CA GLU A 393 8.70 -8.81 -14.52
C GLU A 393 8.07 -9.40 -15.78
N VAL A 394 7.42 -10.55 -15.68
CA VAL A 394 6.70 -11.16 -16.81
C VAL A 394 5.59 -10.24 -17.33
N ILE A 395 4.78 -9.66 -16.42
CA ILE A 395 3.68 -8.75 -16.78
C ILE A 395 4.24 -7.43 -17.33
N SER A 396 5.30 -6.89 -16.73
CA SER A 396 5.93 -5.63 -17.15
C SER A 396 6.54 -5.76 -18.54
N ASP A 397 7.28 -6.83 -18.82
CA ASP A 397 7.90 -7.08 -20.13
C ASP A 397 6.84 -7.24 -21.24
N PHE A 398 5.76 -8.00 -20.95
CA PHE A 398 4.63 -8.11 -21.87
C PHE A 398 4.02 -6.74 -22.17
N TRP A 399 3.82 -5.90 -21.14
CA TRP A 399 3.27 -4.57 -21.30
C TRP A 399 4.21 -3.64 -22.07
N GLU A 400 5.51 -3.59 -21.72
CA GLU A 400 6.50 -2.72 -22.35
C GLU A 400 6.61 -2.94 -23.87
N THR A 401 6.57 -4.19 -24.30
CA THR A 401 6.64 -4.54 -25.73
C THR A 401 5.40 -4.08 -26.52
N ARG A 402 4.31 -3.71 -25.83
CA ARG A 402 3.01 -3.31 -26.41
C ARG A 402 2.58 -1.91 -26.01
N SER A 403 3.36 -1.25 -25.16
CA SER A 403 3.05 0.10 -24.70
C SER A 403 3.12 1.13 -25.82
N HIS A 404 2.27 2.14 -25.73
CA HIS A 404 2.28 3.30 -26.63
C HIS A 404 2.89 4.50 -25.96
N PRO A 405 3.86 5.20 -26.57
CA PRO A 405 4.41 6.41 -25.99
C PRO A 405 3.31 7.46 -25.78
N PRO A 406 3.34 8.21 -24.67
CA PRO A 406 2.42 9.32 -24.40
C PRO A 406 2.44 10.34 -25.55
N GLY A 407 1.27 10.78 -25.99
CA GLY A 407 1.14 11.87 -26.98
C GLY A 407 0.98 11.43 -28.43
N SER A 408 0.91 10.13 -28.73
CA SER A 408 0.68 9.64 -30.10
C SER A 408 -0.76 9.82 -30.60
N ASP A 409 -1.71 10.12 -29.72
CA ASP A 409 -3.11 10.35 -30.08
C ASP A 409 -3.74 11.53 -29.32
N ARG A 410 -4.88 12.07 -29.84
CA ARG A 410 -5.61 13.20 -29.26
C ARG A 410 -6.76 12.78 -28.34
N SER A 411 -6.87 11.49 -28.00
CA SER A 411 -7.92 11.00 -27.13
C SER A 411 -7.72 11.41 -25.68
N THR A 412 -8.77 11.88 -25.03
CA THR A 412 -8.83 12.22 -23.60
C THR A 412 -9.31 11.04 -22.75
N SER A 413 -9.54 9.86 -23.34
CA SER A 413 -10.00 8.67 -22.61
C SER A 413 -9.02 8.25 -21.52
N ALA A 414 -9.53 7.94 -20.35
CA ALA A 414 -8.74 7.49 -19.20
C ALA A 414 -8.12 6.11 -19.38
N PHE A 415 -8.69 5.27 -20.22
CA PHE A 415 -8.22 3.92 -20.55
C PHE A 415 -8.36 3.69 -22.03
N LYS A 416 -7.31 3.29 -22.71
CA LYS A 416 -7.27 3.08 -24.16
C LYS A 416 -7.15 1.60 -24.55
N GLY A 417 -7.06 0.75 -23.55
CA GLY A 417 -6.76 -0.66 -23.62
C GLY A 417 -5.57 -1.01 -22.73
N GLY A 418 -5.38 -2.27 -22.41
CA GLY A 418 -4.34 -2.74 -21.51
C GLY A 418 -4.85 -3.75 -20.50
N PHE A 419 -4.15 -3.89 -19.39
CA PHE A 419 -4.54 -4.83 -18.35
C PHE A 419 -5.69 -4.30 -17.48
N MET A 420 -6.67 -5.18 -17.24
CA MET A 420 -7.73 -4.97 -16.23
C MET A 420 -7.93 -6.26 -15.42
N GLY A 421 -8.18 -6.13 -14.12
CA GLY A 421 -8.47 -7.29 -13.28
C GLY A 421 -8.24 -7.03 -11.80
N PHE A 422 -7.86 -8.08 -11.08
CA PHE A 422 -7.70 -8.05 -9.63
C PHE A 422 -6.39 -8.70 -9.16
N ILE A 423 -6.00 -8.32 -7.94
CA ILE A 423 -4.87 -8.89 -7.21
C ILE A 423 -5.35 -9.13 -5.77
N THR A 424 -5.15 -10.34 -5.24
CA THR A 424 -5.59 -10.70 -3.90
C THR A 424 -4.69 -10.13 -2.80
N TYR A 425 -5.18 -10.18 -1.57
CA TYR A 425 -4.40 -9.82 -0.39
C TYR A 425 -3.18 -10.71 -0.21
N GLU A 426 -3.32 -12.01 -0.51
CA GLU A 426 -2.26 -13.02 -0.38
C GLU A 426 -1.07 -12.75 -1.31
N MET A 427 -1.31 -12.17 -2.50
CA MET A 427 -0.21 -11.72 -3.36
C MET A 427 0.62 -10.63 -2.67
N GLY A 428 -0.02 -9.74 -1.93
CA GLY A 428 0.66 -8.74 -1.12
C GLY A 428 1.47 -9.36 0.02
N LEU A 429 0.92 -10.36 0.74
CA LEU A 429 1.65 -11.10 1.76
C LEU A 429 2.87 -11.80 1.19
N HIS A 430 2.72 -12.47 0.05
CA HIS A 430 3.82 -13.15 -0.65
C HIS A 430 4.93 -12.18 -1.07
N SER A 431 4.57 -10.96 -1.46
CA SER A 431 5.54 -9.90 -1.79
C SER A 431 6.32 -9.40 -0.57
N LEU A 432 5.72 -9.41 0.63
CA LEU A 432 6.42 -9.07 1.88
C LEU A 432 7.40 -10.17 2.30
N GLU A 433 6.92 -11.42 2.30
CA GLU A 433 7.73 -12.60 2.57
C GLU A 433 7.02 -13.87 2.06
N LYS A 434 7.72 -14.66 1.22
CA LYS A 434 7.15 -15.89 0.61
C LYS A 434 6.53 -16.86 1.62
N LYS A 435 7.11 -16.95 2.83
CA LYS A 435 6.64 -17.86 3.89
C LYS A 435 5.34 -17.44 4.56
N MET A 436 4.88 -16.21 4.32
CA MET A 436 3.61 -15.73 4.89
C MET A 436 2.39 -16.40 4.29
N VAL A 437 2.51 -16.99 3.10
CA VAL A 437 1.42 -17.74 2.48
C VAL A 437 1.76 -19.23 2.52
N PRO A 438 0.86 -20.09 3.04
CA PRO A 438 1.07 -21.55 3.07
C PRO A 438 1.24 -22.12 1.65
N GLU A 439 2.16 -23.09 1.48
CA GLU A 439 2.36 -23.75 0.18
C GLU A 439 1.12 -24.55 -0.26
N ASP A 440 0.45 -25.23 0.69
CA ASP A 440 -0.83 -25.92 0.42
C ASP A 440 -2.00 -25.07 0.95
N ARG A 441 -2.73 -24.47 0.04
CA ARG A 441 -3.92 -23.66 0.30
C ARG A 441 -5.23 -24.40 0.07
N GLY A 442 -5.16 -25.67 -0.37
CA GLY A 442 -6.33 -26.50 -0.71
C GLY A 442 -7.09 -26.03 -1.96
N HIS A 443 -6.56 -25.08 -2.73
CA HIS A 443 -7.15 -24.58 -3.98
C HIS A 443 -6.08 -24.03 -4.94
N LYS A 444 -6.45 -23.79 -6.19
CA LYS A 444 -5.61 -23.21 -7.25
C LYS A 444 -6.23 -21.93 -7.84
N ARG A 445 -6.81 -21.08 -6.97
CA ARG A 445 -7.41 -19.80 -7.37
C ARG A 445 -6.31 -18.79 -7.70
N PRO A 446 -6.45 -18.01 -8.77
CA PRO A 446 -5.43 -17.02 -9.10
C PRO A 446 -5.39 -15.87 -8.09
N ASP A 447 -4.18 -15.50 -7.66
CA ASP A 447 -3.92 -14.32 -6.83
C ASP A 447 -3.69 -13.06 -7.67
N ILE A 448 -3.18 -13.23 -8.89
CA ILE A 448 -3.21 -12.22 -9.93
C ILE A 448 -4.05 -12.76 -11.07
N CYS A 449 -5.07 -12.02 -11.49
CA CYS A 449 -5.86 -12.33 -12.66
C CYS A 449 -6.08 -11.05 -13.46
N LEU A 450 -5.36 -10.90 -14.57
CA LEU A 450 -5.34 -9.71 -15.42
C LEU A 450 -5.67 -10.08 -16.86
N ALA A 451 -6.75 -9.52 -17.40
CA ALA A 451 -7.13 -9.66 -18.81
C ALA A 451 -6.54 -8.49 -19.63
N TRP A 452 -6.01 -8.81 -20.80
CA TRP A 452 -5.55 -7.81 -21.78
C TRP A 452 -6.74 -7.33 -22.61
N VAL A 453 -7.35 -6.25 -22.19
CA VAL A 453 -8.55 -5.67 -22.78
C VAL A 453 -8.19 -4.82 -23.99
N THR A 454 -8.70 -5.21 -25.16
CA THR A 454 -8.49 -4.49 -26.41
C THR A 454 -9.71 -3.71 -26.89
N LYS A 455 -10.90 -4.00 -26.35
CA LYS A 455 -12.16 -3.36 -26.72
C LYS A 455 -12.90 -2.89 -25.46
N SER A 456 -13.31 -1.63 -25.43
CA SER A 456 -13.96 -1.07 -24.24
C SER A 456 -14.86 0.13 -24.58
N ILE A 457 -15.76 0.45 -23.64
CA ILE A 457 -16.51 1.69 -23.63
C ILE A 457 -16.16 2.43 -22.32
N VAL A 458 -15.65 3.65 -22.47
CA VAL A 458 -15.30 4.51 -21.32
C VAL A 458 -16.29 5.67 -21.23
N LEU A 459 -16.99 5.76 -20.12
CA LEU A 459 -17.87 6.88 -19.80
C LEU A 459 -17.07 7.93 -19.03
N ASP A 460 -16.77 9.07 -19.64
CA ASP A 460 -16.23 10.24 -18.95
C ASP A 460 -17.40 11.04 -18.36
N HIS A 461 -17.56 10.93 -17.04
CA HIS A 461 -18.66 11.57 -16.32
C HIS A 461 -18.52 13.08 -16.24
N ARG A 462 -17.28 13.59 -16.27
CA ARG A 462 -16.99 15.02 -16.21
C ARG A 462 -17.25 15.71 -17.54
N ALA A 463 -16.80 15.10 -18.63
CA ALA A 463 -17.06 15.61 -19.98
C ALA A 463 -18.47 15.27 -20.49
N GLY A 464 -19.15 14.30 -19.87
CA GLY A 464 -20.49 13.84 -20.29
C GLY A 464 -20.46 13.11 -21.63
N VAL A 465 -19.39 12.39 -21.93
CA VAL A 465 -19.19 11.65 -23.20
C VAL A 465 -18.89 10.18 -22.97
N ALA A 466 -19.09 9.37 -23.99
CA ALA A 466 -18.69 7.98 -24.02
C ALA A 466 -17.69 7.75 -25.17
N HIS A 467 -16.58 7.10 -24.88
CA HIS A 467 -15.58 6.68 -25.85
C HIS A 467 -15.78 5.21 -26.18
N VAL A 468 -16.23 4.90 -27.39
CA VAL A 468 -16.25 3.53 -27.95
C VAL A 468 -14.91 3.32 -28.61
N GLN A 469 -14.12 2.33 -28.18
CA GLN A 469 -12.71 2.27 -28.53
C GLN A 469 -12.17 0.86 -28.69
N SER A 470 -11.15 0.73 -29.52
CA SER A 470 -10.46 -0.54 -29.77
C SER A 470 -8.96 -0.31 -29.95
N LEU A 471 -8.20 -1.24 -29.39
CA LEU A 471 -6.78 -1.41 -29.58
C LEU A 471 -6.59 -2.57 -30.55
N LYS A 472 -6.52 -2.29 -31.84
CA LYS A 472 -6.41 -3.31 -32.89
C LYS A 472 -4.97 -3.51 -33.35
N ALA A 473 -4.67 -4.68 -33.91
CA ALA A 473 -3.38 -4.91 -34.54
C ALA A 473 -3.15 -3.92 -35.71
N ARG A 474 -1.93 -3.38 -35.81
CA ARG A 474 -1.58 -2.40 -36.86
C ARG A 474 -1.84 -2.95 -38.25
N GLY A 475 -2.55 -2.16 -39.05
CA GLY A 475 -2.94 -2.56 -40.42
C GLY A 475 -4.20 -3.43 -40.51
N SER A 476 -4.89 -3.70 -39.39
CA SER A 476 -6.19 -4.36 -39.40
C SER A 476 -7.25 -3.43 -40.01
N THR A 477 -8.11 -4.01 -40.87
CA THR A 477 -9.26 -3.31 -41.45
C THR A 477 -10.54 -3.43 -40.60
N ASP A 478 -10.40 -3.84 -39.32
CA ASP A 478 -11.55 -4.07 -38.47
C ASP A 478 -12.34 -2.76 -38.24
N ALA A 479 -13.61 -2.77 -38.64
CA ALA A 479 -14.56 -1.67 -38.45
C ALA A 479 -15.38 -1.81 -37.12
N TRP A 480 -14.86 -2.52 -36.14
CA TRP A 480 -15.59 -2.82 -34.90
C TRP A 480 -16.09 -1.56 -34.18
N VAL A 481 -15.25 -0.52 -34.08
CA VAL A 481 -15.60 0.74 -33.40
C VAL A 481 -16.81 1.41 -34.08
N ASP A 482 -16.83 1.46 -35.41
CA ASP A 482 -17.94 2.08 -36.15
C ASP A 482 -19.23 1.27 -35.98
N LYS A 483 -19.17 -0.07 -36.13
CA LYS A 483 -20.29 -0.98 -35.93
C LYS A 483 -20.85 -0.92 -34.50
N MET A 484 -19.97 -0.92 -33.51
CA MET A 484 -20.40 -0.84 -32.11
C MET A 484 -21.03 0.53 -31.79
N THR A 485 -20.46 1.60 -32.31
CA THR A 485 -21.03 2.95 -32.18
C THR A 485 -22.43 3.02 -32.78
N GLU A 486 -22.60 2.51 -33.98
CA GLU A 486 -23.91 2.45 -34.66
C GLU A 486 -24.92 1.61 -33.86
N ARG A 487 -24.50 0.42 -33.38
CA ARG A 487 -25.33 -0.44 -32.52
C ARG A 487 -25.80 0.28 -31.24
N ILE A 488 -24.92 1.05 -30.58
CA ILE A 488 -25.28 1.82 -29.39
C ILE A 488 -26.27 2.92 -29.74
N GLN A 489 -26.01 3.71 -30.79
CA GLN A 489 -26.84 4.84 -31.19
C GLN A 489 -28.24 4.42 -31.69
N GLN A 490 -28.35 3.26 -32.35
CA GLN A 490 -29.61 2.70 -32.85
C GLN A 490 -30.40 1.94 -31.77
N SER A 491 -29.84 1.69 -30.61
CA SER A 491 -30.46 0.91 -29.55
C SER A 491 -31.65 1.68 -28.92
N ASP A 492 -32.83 1.11 -28.99
CA ASP A 492 -34.02 1.59 -28.28
C ASP A 492 -33.78 1.62 -26.75
N TYR A 493 -32.99 0.68 -26.25
CA TYR A 493 -32.62 0.58 -24.82
C TYR A 493 -31.81 1.79 -24.37
N TRP A 494 -30.85 2.21 -25.19
CA TRP A 494 -30.02 3.39 -24.95
C TRP A 494 -30.81 4.68 -25.04
N ASN A 495 -31.75 4.75 -25.99
CA ASN A 495 -32.55 5.93 -26.28
C ASN A 495 -33.81 6.05 -25.39
N ALA A 496 -34.35 4.93 -24.89
CA ALA A 496 -35.58 4.89 -24.08
C ALA A 496 -35.43 5.46 -22.66
N THR A 497 -34.22 5.76 -22.23
CA THR A 497 -33.96 6.46 -20.95
C THR A 497 -34.64 7.82 -20.84
N LYS A 498 -35.07 8.42 -21.96
CA LYS A 498 -35.87 9.63 -21.95
C LYS A 498 -37.27 9.45 -21.36
N MET A 499 -37.84 8.22 -21.38
CA MET A 499 -39.21 7.96 -20.89
C MET A 499 -39.27 7.43 -19.45
N ARG A 500 -38.19 6.89 -18.90
CA ARG A 500 -38.18 6.27 -17.55
C ARG A 500 -38.07 7.26 -16.38
N ASN A 501 -37.73 8.54 -16.63
CA ASN A 501 -37.68 9.57 -15.57
C ASN A 501 -39.10 10.02 -15.06
N GLY A 502 -40.18 9.42 -15.54
CA GLY A 502 -41.53 9.66 -15.08
C GLY A 502 -42.21 8.52 -14.33
N VAL A 503 -41.58 7.37 -14.25
CA VAL A 503 -42.12 6.22 -13.52
C VAL A 503 -41.20 5.93 -12.35
N ASN A 504 -41.72 6.17 -11.15
CA ASN A 504 -41.13 5.75 -9.87
C ASN A 504 -40.46 4.39 -10.01
N GLY A 505 -39.20 4.31 -9.57
CA GLY A 505 -38.46 3.08 -9.59
C GLY A 505 -39.30 1.92 -9.13
N HIS A 506 -39.58 1.00 -10.02
CA HIS A 506 -40.05 -0.30 -9.62
C HIS A 506 -38.90 -0.93 -8.82
N VAL A 507 -38.85 -0.66 -7.52
CA VAL A 507 -38.38 -1.63 -6.57
C VAL A 507 -39.09 -2.91 -6.93
N ILE A 508 -38.36 -3.86 -7.52
CA ILE A 508 -38.89 -5.21 -7.71
C ILE A 508 -39.19 -5.69 -6.30
N LYS A 509 -40.45 -5.50 -5.87
CA LYS A 509 -40.97 -6.14 -4.69
C LYS A 509 -41.19 -7.61 -5.05
N SER A 510 -40.12 -8.37 -5.20
CA SER A 510 -40.20 -9.81 -5.14
C SER A 510 -40.47 -10.15 -3.68
N ARG A 511 -41.74 -10.34 -3.36
CA ARG A 511 -42.15 -11.04 -2.14
C ARG A 511 -41.83 -12.54 -2.27
N ALA A 512 -40.54 -12.87 -2.43
CA ALA A 512 -40.07 -14.24 -2.35
C ALA A 512 -39.57 -14.50 -0.94
N GLN A 513 -40.14 -15.48 -0.30
CA GLN A 513 -39.90 -15.90 1.08
C GLN A 513 -38.43 -16.09 1.38
N ASN A 514 -37.95 -15.39 2.41
CA ASN A 514 -36.57 -15.32 2.92
C ASN A 514 -36.01 -16.57 3.57
N LYS A 515 -36.51 -17.75 3.29
CA LYS A 515 -36.04 -19.00 3.91
C LYS A 515 -34.78 -19.60 3.29
N GLU A 516 -34.17 -18.96 2.29
CA GLU A 516 -33.21 -19.65 1.44
C GLU A 516 -31.74 -19.21 1.60
N VAL A 517 -31.41 -18.18 2.40
CA VAL A 517 -30.03 -17.73 2.55
C VAL A 517 -29.52 -18.00 3.97
N ASN A 518 -28.52 -18.84 4.09
CA ASN A 518 -27.84 -19.08 5.36
C ASN A 518 -26.70 -18.10 5.55
N ILE A 519 -26.82 -17.24 6.55
CA ILE A 519 -25.84 -16.20 6.85
C ILE A 519 -25.11 -16.56 8.15
N THR A 520 -23.80 -16.73 8.06
CA THR A 520 -22.92 -16.92 9.22
C THR A 520 -22.10 -15.65 9.42
N THR A 521 -22.43 -14.90 10.48
CA THR A 521 -21.72 -13.66 10.86
C THR A 521 -20.66 -13.95 11.93
N PRO A 522 -19.62 -13.09 12.04
CA PRO A 522 -18.68 -13.14 13.15
C PRO A 522 -19.41 -13.09 14.51
N GLN A 523 -18.90 -13.84 15.49
CA GLN A 523 -19.44 -13.80 16.86
C GLN A 523 -18.95 -12.50 17.54
N PRO A 524 -19.86 -11.67 18.10
CA PRO A 524 -19.49 -10.38 18.70
C PRO A 524 -18.40 -10.49 19.78
N ASP A 525 -18.61 -11.41 20.76
CA ASP A 525 -17.69 -11.59 21.88
C ASP A 525 -16.30 -12.05 21.43
N ARG A 526 -16.23 -12.91 20.38
CA ARG A 526 -14.97 -13.37 19.80
C ARG A 526 -14.23 -12.22 19.12
N TYR A 527 -14.93 -11.36 18.40
CA TYR A 527 -14.32 -10.21 17.75
C TYR A 527 -13.78 -9.20 18.78
N GLU A 528 -14.52 -8.94 19.86
CA GLU A 528 -14.05 -8.11 20.97
C GLU A 528 -12.79 -8.68 21.64
N GLU A 529 -12.72 -10.02 21.80
CA GLU A 529 -11.52 -10.66 22.35
C GLU A 529 -10.33 -10.51 21.40
N GLN A 530 -10.53 -10.66 20.08
CA GLN A 530 -9.49 -10.42 19.09
C GLN A 530 -9.00 -8.97 19.12
N VAL A 531 -9.88 -7.98 19.37
CA VAL A 531 -9.50 -6.58 19.59
C VAL A 531 -8.59 -6.43 20.81
N ARG A 532 -8.91 -7.09 21.95
CA ARG A 532 -8.06 -7.06 23.15
C ARG A 532 -6.69 -7.68 22.86
N VAL A 533 -6.63 -8.80 22.14
CA VAL A 533 -5.35 -9.42 21.74
C VAL A 533 -4.53 -8.47 20.85
N CYS A 534 -5.17 -7.76 19.90
CA CYS A 534 -4.49 -6.72 19.12
C CYS A 534 -3.89 -5.64 20.04
N GLN A 535 -4.63 -5.16 21.03
CA GLN A 535 -4.17 -4.15 21.97
C GLN A 535 -3.01 -4.66 22.85
N ASP A 536 -3.00 -5.93 23.23
CA ASP A 536 -1.90 -6.54 23.99
C ASP A 536 -0.60 -6.56 23.16
N PHE A 537 -0.67 -6.90 21.86
CA PHE A 537 0.49 -6.83 20.97
C PHE A 537 0.96 -5.39 20.78
N ILE A 538 0.05 -4.45 20.60
CA ILE A 538 0.39 -3.02 20.48
C ILE A 538 1.07 -2.52 21.77
N ALA A 539 0.54 -2.88 22.95
CA ALA A 539 1.12 -2.52 24.24
C ALA A 539 2.49 -3.17 24.48
N ALA A 540 2.76 -4.32 23.87
CA ALA A 540 4.05 -5.00 23.90
C ALA A 540 5.12 -4.36 22.99
N GLY A 541 4.74 -3.44 22.10
CA GLY A 541 5.63 -2.80 21.12
C GLY A 541 5.72 -3.53 19.77
N GLU A 542 4.92 -4.57 19.56
CA GLU A 542 4.96 -5.41 18.36
C GLU A 542 4.34 -4.74 17.13
N SER A 543 3.44 -3.80 17.32
CA SER A 543 2.78 -3.05 16.26
C SER A 543 2.29 -1.69 16.77
N TYR A 544 2.00 -0.77 15.86
CA TYR A 544 1.44 0.54 16.18
C TYR A 544 -0.08 0.57 15.95
N GLU A 545 -0.54 -0.18 14.93
CA GLU A 545 -1.92 -0.34 14.51
C GLU A 545 -2.10 -1.69 13.83
N LEU A 546 -3.24 -2.36 14.07
CA LEU A 546 -3.60 -3.64 13.44
C LEU A 546 -4.97 -3.54 12.79
N CYS A 547 -5.06 -3.69 11.46
CA CYS A 547 -6.34 -3.71 10.75
C CYS A 547 -6.99 -5.10 10.87
N LEU A 548 -7.67 -5.32 12.00
CA LEU A 548 -8.38 -6.57 12.29
C LEU A 548 -9.61 -6.70 11.40
N THR A 549 -9.75 -7.87 10.74
CA THR A 549 -10.88 -8.17 9.89
C THR A 549 -11.53 -9.50 10.23
N SER A 550 -12.78 -9.65 9.80
CA SER A 550 -13.51 -10.90 9.91
C SER A 550 -14.38 -11.11 8.68
N GLN A 551 -14.69 -12.36 8.37
CA GLN A 551 -15.52 -12.72 7.21
C GLN A 551 -16.91 -13.18 7.62
N THR A 552 -17.90 -12.72 6.87
CA THR A 552 -19.28 -13.25 6.87
C THR A 552 -19.43 -14.13 5.64
N THR A 553 -19.99 -15.32 5.81
CA THR A 553 -20.32 -16.22 4.72
C THR A 553 -21.83 -16.32 4.53
N MET A 554 -22.26 -16.44 3.28
CA MET A 554 -23.66 -16.58 2.90
C MET A 554 -23.79 -17.71 1.90
N ALA A 555 -24.47 -18.77 2.30
CA ALA A 555 -24.78 -19.90 1.42
C ALA A 555 -26.21 -19.74 0.89
N ARG A 556 -26.38 -19.81 -0.45
CA ARG A 556 -27.69 -19.73 -1.08
C ARG A 556 -27.81 -20.73 -2.25
N PRO A 557 -29.05 -21.15 -2.60
CA PRO A 557 -29.26 -21.98 -3.78
C PRO A 557 -28.76 -21.29 -5.05
N ARG A 558 -28.17 -22.04 -5.97
CA ARG A 558 -27.85 -21.54 -7.31
C ARG A 558 -29.13 -21.15 -8.03
N SER A 559 -29.20 -19.91 -8.50
CA SER A 559 -30.40 -19.42 -9.20
C SER A 559 -30.47 -20.01 -10.59
N ARG A 560 -31.57 -20.73 -10.89
CA ARG A 560 -31.91 -21.20 -12.25
C ARG A 560 -32.59 -20.12 -13.10
N ASN A 561 -33.12 -19.07 -12.47
CA ASN A 561 -33.80 -17.96 -13.12
C ASN A 561 -32.95 -16.67 -13.07
N ASN A 562 -33.06 -15.82 -14.11
CA ASN A 562 -32.29 -14.57 -14.26
C ASN A 562 -32.51 -13.53 -13.14
N GLU A 563 -33.50 -13.69 -12.27
CA GLU A 563 -33.89 -12.68 -11.27
C GLU A 563 -32.89 -12.52 -10.10
N ARG A 564 -31.99 -13.51 -9.90
CA ARG A 564 -30.99 -13.50 -8.81
C ARG A 564 -29.56 -13.65 -9.32
N ASN A 565 -29.29 -13.22 -10.54
CA ASN A 565 -27.93 -13.27 -11.08
C ASN A 565 -27.03 -12.25 -10.35
N PRO A 566 -25.71 -12.43 -10.37
CA PRO A 566 -24.76 -11.50 -9.72
C PRO A 566 -24.93 -10.04 -10.15
N TRP A 567 -25.34 -9.80 -11.40
CA TRP A 567 -25.57 -8.46 -11.92
C TRP A 567 -26.75 -7.76 -11.22
N ALA A 568 -27.87 -8.46 -11.00
CA ALA A 568 -29.01 -7.90 -10.28
C ALA A 568 -28.66 -7.54 -8.83
N ILE A 569 -27.81 -8.39 -8.18
CA ILE A 569 -27.29 -8.08 -6.84
C ILE A 569 -26.44 -6.81 -6.90
N TYR A 570 -25.53 -6.71 -7.89
CA TYR A 570 -24.70 -5.51 -8.07
C TYR A 570 -25.51 -4.25 -8.34
N GLN A 571 -26.55 -4.33 -9.18
CA GLN A 571 -27.47 -3.21 -9.41
C GLN A 571 -28.12 -2.70 -8.11
N THR A 572 -28.48 -3.62 -7.22
CA THR A 572 -29.05 -3.26 -5.91
C THR A 572 -27.96 -2.64 -5.01
N LEU A 573 -26.76 -3.23 -4.98
CA LEU A 573 -25.64 -2.75 -4.18
C LEU A 573 -25.24 -1.33 -4.59
N ARG A 574 -25.03 -1.07 -5.89
CA ARG A 574 -24.60 0.24 -6.40
C ARG A 574 -25.61 1.37 -6.20
N GLN A 575 -26.90 1.02 -6.09
CA GLN A 575 -27.97 2.00 -5.79
C GLN A 575 -27.99 2.35 -4.29
N ARG A 576 -27.76 1.37 -3.42
CA ARG A 576 -27.77 1.57 -1.95
C ARG A 576 -26.49 2.18 -1.44
N GLN A 577 -25.36 1.83 -2.05
CA GLN A 577 -24.03 2.28 -1.69
C GLN A 577 -23.29 2.81 -2.92
N PRO A 578 -23.71 3.93 -3.49
CA PRO A 578 -22.99 4.52 -4.62
C PRO A 578 -21.56 4.89 -4.17
N ALA A 579 -20.56 4.50 -4.96
CA ALA A 579 -19.16 4.68 -4.66
C ALA A 579 -18.37 5.12 -5.90
N PRO A 580 -17.24 5.83 -5.73
CA PRO A 580 -16.42 6.27 -6.86
C PRO A 580 -15.64 5.14 -7.53
N PHE A 581 -15.34 4.05 -6.79
CA PHE A 581 -14.53 2.92 -7.26
C PHE A 581 -15.30 1.60 -7.16
N GLY A 582 -16.57 1.61 -7.62
CA GLY A 582 -17.34 0.37 -7.75
C GLY A 582 -16.78 -0.54 -8.83
N SER A 583 -17.02 -1.84 -8.71
CA SER A 583 -16.67 -2.80 -9.74
C SER A 583 -17.59 -4.01 -9.76
N PHE A 584 -17.85 -4.51 -10.97
CA PHE A 584 -18.46 -5.80 -11.22
C PHE A 584 -17.51 -6.64 -12.05
N ILE A 585 -17.01 -7.73 -11.48
CA ILE A 585 -16.04 -8.60 -12.14
C ILE A 585 -16.51 -10.05 -12.08
N ARG A 586 -16.43 -10.70 -13.24
CA ARG A 586 -16.48 -12.15 -13.39
C ARG A 586 -15.27 -12.53 -14.23
N LEU A 587 -14.26 -13.09 -13.60
CA LEU A 587 -12.98 -13.37 -14.25
C LEU A 587 -12.23 -14.48 -13.48
N GLY A 588 -11.67 -15.46 -14.17
CA GLY A 588 -10.82 -16.49 -13.58
C GLY A 588 -11.48 -17.29 -12.47
N GLY A 589 -12.80 -17.61 -12.60
CA GLY A 589 -13.59 -18.32 -11.59
C GLY A 589 -14.03 -17.46 -10.40
N ALA A 590 -13.62 -16.18 -10.34
CA ALA A 590 -14.08 -15.22 -9.36
C ALA A 590 -15.33 -14.46 -9.83
N THR A 591 -16.25 -14.20 -8.90
CA THR A 591 -17.29 -13.17 -9.08
C THR A 591 -17.16 -12.16 -7.95
N MET A 592 -16.91 -10.88 -8.26
CA MET A 592 -16.70 -9.82 -7.28
C MET A 592 -17.64 -8.64 -7.55
N LEU A 593 -18.31 -8.17 -6.50
CA LEU A 593 -19.23 -7.05 -6.49
C LEU A 593 -18.73 -6.04 -5.45
N SER A 594 -18.16 -4.94 -5.91
CA SER A 594 -17.51 -3.95 -5.06
C SER A 594 -18.16 -2.58 -5.14
N CYS A 595 -18.32 -1.92 -3.98
CA CYS A 595 -18.64 -0.51 -3.85
C CYS A 595 -17.58 0.19 -3.00
N SER A 596 -16.33 0.11 -3.47
CA SER A 596 -15.18 0.67 -2.73
C SER A 596 -15.20 2.19 -2.74
N PRO A 597 -15.03 2.83 -1.57
CA PRO A 597 -14.83 4.27 -1.47
C PRO A 597 -13.37 4.67 -1.62
N GLU A 598 -12.41 3.71 -1.57
CA GLU A 598 -10.99 3.99 -1.39
C GLU A 598 -10.17 3.72 -2.66
N ARG A 599 -9.50 4.77 -3.17
CA ARG A 599 -8.44 4.60 -4.16
C ARG A 599 -7.19 4.10 -3.45
N PHE A 600 -6.62 3.00 -3.96
CA PHE A 600 -5.33 2.49 -3.51
C PHE A 600 -4.19 3.27 -4.12
N LEU A 601 -4.02 3.16 -5.43
CA LEU A 601 -2.93 3.78 -6.17
C LEU A 601 -3.41 4.26 -7.53
N ARG A 602 -3.10 5.50 -7.87
CA ARG A 602 -3.20 6.03 -9.23
C ARG A 602 -1.83 6.45 -9.70
N TYR A 603 -1.52 6.17 -10.95
CA TYR A 603 -0.34 6.72 -11.61
C TYR A 603 -0.69 7.23 -13.01
N ASP A 604 -0.02 8.28 -13.43
CA ASP A 604 -0.21 8.89 -14.74
C ASP A 604 0.89 8.50 -15.71
N THR A 605 0.72 8.89 -16.97
CA THR A 605 1.70 8.63 -18.05
C THR A 605 3.04 9.32 -17.86
N ASN A 606 3.14 10.29 -16.94
CA ASN A 606 4.37 11.00 -16.58
C ASN A 606 5.08 10.36 -15.38
N GLY A 607 4.52 9.28 -14.84
CA GLY A 607 5.07 8.58 -13.68
C GLY A 607 4.74 9.25 -12.34
N LEU A 608 3.76 10.15 -12.28
CA LEU A 608 3.26 10.67 -11.01
C LEU A 608 2.34 9.62 -10.38
N CYS A 609 2.80 9.02 -9.28
CA CYS A 609 2.04 8.12 -8.43
C CYS A 609 1.31 8.92 -7.35
N SER A 610 0.07 8.58 -7.06
CA SER A 610 -0.74 9.21 -6.01
C SER A 610 -1.51 8.16 -5.23
N MET A 611 -1.31 8.13 -3.92
CA MET A 611 -2.06 7.30 -2.98
C MET A 611 -2.91 8.20 -2.08
N ARG A 612 -4.09 7.70 -1.69
CA ARG A 612 -5.05 8.53 -0.97
C ARG A 612 -5.68 7.76 0.20
N PRO A 613 -4.89 7.49 1.26
CA PRO A 613 -5.43 6.84 2.45
C PRO A 613 -6.54 7.68 3.08
N MET A 614 -7.56 6.97 3.57
CA MET A 614 -8.73 7.55 4.19
C MET A 614 -8.92 6.94 5.57
N LYS A 615 -9.07 7.79 6.60
CA LYS A 615 -9.41 7.38 7.96
C LYS A 615 -10.38 8.42 8.54
N GLY A 616 -11.33 7.94 9.32
CA GLY A 616 -12.35 8.81 9.90
C GLY A 616 -13.45 9.20 8.91
N THR A 617 -14.66 8.73 9.16
CA THR A 617 -15.85 9.04 8.35
C THR A 617 -16.99 9.44 9.25
N VAL A 618 -17.62 10.57 8.97
CA VAL A 618 -18.83 11.03 9.67
C VAL A 618 -19.98 11.13 8.67
N ARG A 619 -21.08 10.45 8.97
CA ARG A 619 -22.28 10.52 8.16
C ARG A 619 -22.96 11.87 8.33
N LYS A 620 -23.43 12.46 7.23
CA LYS A 620 -24.26 13.66 7.25
C LYS A 620 -25.57 13.38 7.97
N SER A 621 -25.95 14.25 8.89
CA SER A 621 -27.16 14.20 9.67
C SER A 621 -27.59 15.62 10.09
N GLU A 622 -28.73 15.77 10.74
CA GLU A 622 -29.14 17.06 11.29
C GLU A 622 -28.12 17.61 12.32
N ALA A 623 -27.48 16.71 13.08
CA ALA A 623 -26.44 17.09 14.05
C ALA A 623 -25.09 17.45 13.40
N VAL A 624 -24.80 16.87 12.23
CA VAL A 624 -23.53 17.10 11.48
C VAL A 624 -23.85 17.37 10.02
N SER A 625 -24.14 18.64 9.72
CA SER A 625 -24.53 19.10 8.40
C SER A 625 -23.48 19.99 7.71
N THR A 626 -22.44 20.43 8.45
CA THR A 626 -21.41 21.33 7.94
C THR A 626 -20.01 20.74 8.06
N LEU A 627 -19.11 21.18 7.16
CA LEU A 627 -17.70 20.80 7.18
C LEU A 627 -17.03 21.10 8.54
N ALA A 628 -17.28 22.27 9.11
CA ALA A 628 -16.69 22.68 10.38
C ALA A 628 -17.15 21.81 11.58
N GLN A 629 -18.38 21.26 11.55
CA GLN A 629 -18.83 20.30 12.55
C GLN A 629 -18.12 18.96 12.39
N ALA A 630 -17.97 18.52 11.14
CA ALA A 630 -17.26 17.27 10.84
C ALA A 630 -15.77 17.35 11.20
N GLU A 631 -15.11 18.47 10.92
CA GLU A 631 -13.70 18.69 11.30
C GLU A 631 -13.46 18.54 12.78
N LYS A 632 -14.36 19.06 13.63
CA LYS A 632 -14.24 18.90 15.10
C LYS A 632 -14.34 17.45 15.55
N ILE A 633 -15.12 16.63 14.85
CA ILE A 633 -15.31 15.20 15.17
C ILE A 633 -14.13 14.39 14.64
N LEU A 634 -13.62 14.72 13.46
CA LEU A 634 -12.60 13.94 12.76
C LEU A 634 -11.17 14.29 13.21
N HIS A 635 -10.92 15.47 13.78
CA HIS A 635 -9.62 15.84 14.32
C HIS A 635 -9.44 15.47 15.80
N VAL A 636 -10.15 14.43 16.29
CA VAL A 636 -9.87 13.87 17.62
C VAL A 636 -8.58 13.03 17.59
N PRO A 637 -7.88 12.88 18.74
CA PRO A 637 -6.57 12.23 18.78
C PRO A 637 -6.51 10.83 18.16
N LYS A 638 -7.56 10.02 18.30
CA LYS A 638 -7.64 8.67 17.70
C LYS A 638 -7.59 8.75 16.17
N GLU A 639 -8.49 9.51 15.55
CA GLU A 639 -8.61 9.61 14.11
C GLU A 639 -7.34 10.22 13.46
N VAL A 640 -6.77 11.22 14.12
CA VAL A 640 -5.51 11.85 13.69
C VAL A 640 -4.36 10.85 13.76
N ALA A 641 -4.24 10.09 14.85
CA ALA A 641 -3.19 9.09 15.02
C ALA A 641 -3.29 7.96 13.98
N GLU A 642 -4.49 7.43 13.74
CA GLU A 642 -4.73 6.40 12.72
C GLU A 642 -4.37 6.90 11.31
N ASN A 643 -4.78 8.13 10.96
CA ASN A 643 -4.43 8.69 9.64
C ASN A 643 -2.91 8.86 9.52
N LEU A 644 -2.26 9.41 10.54
CA LEU A 644 -0.83 9.69 10.55
C LEU A 644 0.02 8.42 10.36
N MET A 645 -0.30 7.34 11.06
CA MET A 645 0.40 6.05 10.93
C MET A 645 0.36 5.53 9.49
N ILE A 646 -0.81 5.56 8.87
CA ILE A 646 -0.96 5.10 7.48
C ILE A 646 -0.30 6.05 6.48
N VAL A 647 -0.33 7.35 6.72
CA VAL A 647 0.36 8.33 5.85
C VAL A 647 1.86 8.09 5.85
N ASP A 648 2.48 7.92 7.01
CA ASP A 648 3.91 7.65 7.10
C ASP A 648 4.29 6.28 6.50
N LEU A 649 3.41 5.27 6.62
CA LEU A 649 3.53 3.98 5.92
C LEU A 649 3.48 4.15 4.39
N VAL A 650 2.48 4.87 3.87
CA VAL A 650 2.34 5.12 2.42
C VAL A 650 3.53 5.94 1.86
N ARG A 651 4.04 6.89 2.64
CA ARG A 651 5.26 7.63 2.28
C ARG A 651 6.47 6.70 2.16
N HIS A 652 6.61 5.76 3.10
CA HIS A 652 7.65 4.73 3.06
C HIS A 652 7.54 3.88 1.79
N ASP A 653 6.34 3.35 1.48
CA ASP A 653 6.10 2.54 0.28
C ASP A 653 6.50 3.30 -1.00
N LEU A 654 6.10 4.58 -1.12
CA LEU A 654 6.45 5.40 -2.29
C LEU A 654 7.93 5.81 -2.31
N HIS A 655 8.57 6.08 -1.17
CA HIS A 655 10.01 6.36 -1.12
C HIS A 655 10.84 5.17 -1.61
N GLY A 656 10.37 3.95 -1.35
CA GLY A 656 11.01 2.73 -1.83
C GLY A 656 11.13 2.66 -3.37
N VAL A 657 10.17 3.23 -4.10
CA VAL A 657 10.11 3.18 -5.56
C VAL A 657 10.53 4.50 -6.22
N CYS A 658 10.04 5.62 -5.67
CA CYS A 658 10.27 6.95 -6.26
C CYS A 658 11.64 7.53 -5.89
N GLY A 659 12.25 7.01 -4.83
CA GLY A 659 13.55 7.49 -4.35
C GLY A 659 13.45 8.75 -3.49
N VAL A 660 14.63 9.22 -3.08
CA VAL A 660 14.81 10.33 -2.14
C VAL A 660 14.40 11.66 -2.76
N GLY A 661 13.59 12.44 -2.02
CA GLY A 661 13.18 13.79 -2.43
C GLY A 661 12.03 13.84 -3.43
N HIS A 662 11.51 12.69 -3.83
CA HIS A 662 10.44 12.59 -4.85
C HIS A 662 9.05 12.30 -4.26
N VAL A 663 8.92 12.21 -2.95
CA VAL A 663 7.64 11.99 -2.26
C VAL A 663 7.19 13.24 -1.51
N THR A 664 5.93 13.63 -1.71
CA THR A 664 5.32 14.83 -1.12
C THR A 664 3.93 14.52 -0.56
N VAL A 665 3.48 15.32 0.40
CA VAL A 665 2.14 15.24 0.99
C VAL A 665 1.45 16.60 0.77
N PRO A 666 0.78 16.80 -0.38
CA PRO A 666 0.12 18.07 -0.70
C PRO A 666 -1.11 18.35 0.18
N ASP A 667 -1.88 17.33 0.54
CA ASP A 667 -3.03 17.45 1.44
C ASP A 667 -2.83 16.48 2.61
N LEU A 668 -2.75 17.01 3.84
CA LEU A 668 -2.57 16.23 5.06
C LEU A 668 -3.81 16.36 5.93
N MET A 669 -4.47 15.24 6.26
CA MET A 669 -5.63 15.14 7.16
C MET A 669 -6.74 16.14 6.84
N LYS A 670 -6.98 16.36 5.56
CA LYS A 670 -8.00 17.26 5.06
C LYS A 670 -9.38 16.58 5.14
N VAL A 671 -10.35 17.31 5.68
CA VAL A 671 -11.73 16.82 5.65
C VAL A 671 -12.39 17.23 4.35
N GLU A 672 -12.94 16.28 3.64
CA GLU A 672 -13.68 16.49 2.41
C GLU A 672 -15.16 16.16 2.56
N GLU A 673 -15.99 16.92 1.85
CA GLU A 673 -17.42 16.77 1.84
C GLU A 673 -17.87 15.93 0.64
N TYR A 674 -18.57 14.84 0.92
CA TYR A 674 -19.21 13.98 -0.07
C TYR A 674 -20.73 14.06 0.06
N ALA A 675 -21.45 13.43 -0.86
CA ALA A 675 -22.91 13.50 -0.88
C ALA A 675 -23.59 13.11 0.45
N THR A 676 -23.07 12.04 1.10
CA THR A 676 -23.70 11.44 2.30
C THR A 676 -22.80 11.44 3.54
N VAL A 677 -21.51 11.75 3.37
CA VAL A 677 -20.51 11.68 4.44
C VAL A 677 -19.53 12.84 4.35
N PHE A 678 -18.86 13.11 5.45
CA PHE A 678 -17.59 13.84 5.53
C PHE A 678 -16.49 12.85 5.83
N GLN A 679 -15.33 13.03 5.22
CA GLN A 679 -14.22 12.09 5.34
C GLN A 679 -12.89 12.79 5.46
N MET A 680 -12.06 12.33 6.40
CA MET A 680 -10.68 12.79 6.52
C MET A 680 -9.79 11.98 5.57
N ILE A 681 -9.04 12.68 4.73
CA ILE A 681 -8.13 12.11 3.74
C ILE A 681 -6.75 12.72 3.83
N THR A 682 -5.77 11.97 3.39
CA THR A 682 -4.44 12.50 3.08
C THR A 682 -4.08 12.12 1.65
N VAL A 683 -3.35 13.00 0.95
CA VAL A 683 -2.83 12.70 -0.39
C VAL A 683 -1.31 12.60 -0.29
N VAL A 684 -0.77 11.48 -0.75
CA VAL A 684 0.68 11.26 -0.86
C VAL A 684 1.02 11.06 -2.32
N ASN A 685 1.92 11.90 -2.83
CA ASN A 685 2.38 11.85 -4.22
C ASN A 685 3.84 11.45 -4.28
N GLY A 686 4.18 10.58 -5.24
CA GLY A 686 5.55 10.17 -5.55
C GLY A 686 5.83 10.28 -7.04
N GLN A 687 6.98 10.81 -7.44
CA GLN A 687 7.40 10.89 -8.84
C GLN A 687 8.37 9.75 -9.14
N LEU A 688 8.00 8.87 -10.09
CA LEU A 688 8.88 7.80 -10.56
C LEU A 688 10.10 8.37 -11.28
N PRO A 689 11.31 7.80 -11.09
CA PRO A 689 12.51 8.25 -11.78
C PRO A 689 12.45 7.99 -13.30
N GLY A 690 13.07 8.84 -14.08
CA GLY A 690 13.45 8.59 -15.49
C GLY A 690 12.44 8.98 -16.58
N ARG A 691 11.17 9.36 -16.30
CA ARG A 691 10.19 9.70 -17.36
C ARG A 691 10.10 11.18 -17.74
N ASN A 692 10.48 12.09 -16.88
CA ASN A 692 10.57 13.52 -17.21
C ASN A 692 12.03 13.95 -17.27
N GLY A 693 12.48 14.44 -18.44
CA GLY A 693 13.83 14.98 -18.64
C GLY A 693 14.18 16.21 -17.77
N ASN A 694 13.44 16.51 -16.73
CA ASN A 694 13.73 17.51 -15.74
C ASN A 694 14.70 16.94 -14.70
N LYS A 695 16.00 17.14 -14.96
CA LYS A 695 17.05 16.94 -13.97
C LYS A 695 16.77 17.86 -12.78
N PRO A 696 16.73 17.36 -11.54
CA PRO A 696 16.78 18.25 -10.39
C PRO A 696 18.09 19.05 -10.48
N HIS A 697 17.99 20.38 -10.42
CA HIS A 697 19.15 21.27 -10.39
C HIS A 697 20.01 20.91 -9.17
N GLY A 698 21.20 20.35 -9.38
CA GLY A 698 22.20 20.14 -8.36
C GLY A 698 22.50 18.69 -7.94
N ALA A 699 21.77 17.68 -8.42
CA ALA A 699 22.09 16.29 -8.13
C ALA A 699 23.30 15.84 -8.97
N ARG A 700 24.42 15.50 -8.30
CA ARG A 700 25.53 14.79 -8.90
C ARG A 700 25.04 13.41 -9.36
N ARG A 701 25.43 13.00 -10.55
CA ARG A 701 25.22 11.65 -11.07
C ARG A 701 25.78 10.64 -10.07
N SER A 702 24.90 9.93 -9.37
CA SER A 702 25.20 8.56 -8.96
C SER A 702 25.21 7.68 -10.22
N SER A 703 26.02 6.67 -10.26
CA SER A 703 26.13 5.72 -11.38
C SER A 703 24.81 4.94 -11.66
N PHE A 704 23.73 5.26 -10.96
CA PHE A 704 22.40 4.67 -11.02
C PHE A 704 21.45 5.30 -12.06
N ASP A 705 21.83 6.44 -12.70
CA ASP A 705 20.89 7.23 -13.52
C ASP A 705 20.66 6.69 -14.94
N SER A 706 21.15 5.52 -15.30
CA SER A 706 21.26 5.28 -16.73
C SER A 706 20.32 4.25 -17.36
N HIS A 707 19.65 3.29 -16.69
CA HIS A 707 19.04 2.22 -17.53
C HIS A 707 17.78 1.49 -17.02
N CYS A 708 16.99 1.98 -16.07
CA CYS A 708 15.70 1.32 -15.85
C CYS A 708 14.56 2.31 -15.53
N PRO A 709 13.64 2.55 -16.45
CA PRO A 709 12.46 3.36 -16.16
C PRO A 709 11.47 2.52 -15.33
N TYR A 710 11.32 2.82 -14.04
CA TYR A 710 10.23 2.28 -13.24
C TYR A 710 8.87 2.62 -13.85
N THR A 711 7.92 1.71 -13.73
CA THR A 711 6.54 1.87 -14.20
C THR A 711 5.58 2.00 -13.02
N GLY A 712 4.33 2.34 -13.28
CA GLY A 712 3.29 2.30 -12.26
C GLY A 712 3.02 0.90 -11.70
N LEU A 713 3.38 -0.16 -12.45
CA LEU A 713 3.29 -1.55 -11.98
C LEU A 713 4.28 -1.83 -10.85
N ASP A 714 5.48 -1.23 -10.93
CA ASP A 714 6.49 -1.35 -9.88
C ASP A 714 6.03 -0.66 -8.59
N ALA A 715 5.39 0.51 -8.72
CA ALA A 715 4.77 1.19 -7.58
C ALA A 715 3.61 0.37 -6.99
N LEU A 716 2.82 -0.29 -7.82
CA LEU A 716 1.74 -1.17 -7.39
C LEU A 716 2.29 -2.36 -6.60
N ALA A 717 3.30 -3.06 -7.14
CA ALA A 717 3.93 -4.22 -6.53
C ALA A 717 4.55 -3.89 -5.16
N ALA A 718 5.26 -2.77 -5.07
CA ALA A 718 5.94 -2.34 -3.84
C ALA A 718 4.96 -1.88 -2.73
N ALA A 719 3.81 -1.33 -3.10
CA ALA A 719 2.83 -0.82 -2.14
C ALA A 719 1.89 -1.92 -1.58
N LEU A 720 1.81 -3.09 -2.22
CA LEU A 720 0.98 -4.22 -1.76
C LEU A 720 1.57 -4.91 -0.51
N PRO A 721 0.69 -5.44 0.37
CA PRO A 721 -0.76 -5.23 0.44
C PRO A 721 -1.10 -3.80 0.89
N PRO A 722 -2.36 -3.32 0.65
CA PRO A 722 -2.75 -1.94 1.01
C PRO A 722 -2.51 -1.65 2.50
N GLY A 723 -1.78 -0.55 2.79
CA GLY A 723 -1.44 -0.16 4.16
C GLY A 723 -2.65 0.05 5.06
N SER A 724 -3.75 0.59 4.51
CA SER A 724 -5.02 0.77 5.21
C SER A 724 -5.68 -0.55 5.63
N MET A 725 -5.23 -1.69 5.08
CA MET A 725 -5.75 -3.03 5.35
C MET A 725 -4.76 -3.91 6.14
N THR A 726 -3.63 -3.37 6.55
CA THR A 726 -2.59 -4.12 7.26
C THR A 726 -2.35 -3.55 8.67
N GLY A 727 -1.59 -2.54 8.78
CA GLY A 727 -1.13 -1.90 10.00
C GLY A 727 0.32 -1.45 9.85
N ALA A 728 0.91 -0.96 10.90
CA ALA A 728 2.28 -0.47 10.91
C ALA A 728 3.03 -0.98 12.17
N PRO A 729 4.24 -1.54 12.00
CA PRO A 729 4.99 -1.86 10.78
C PRO A 729 4.31 -2.95 9.94
N LYS A 730 4.27 -2.77 8.60
CA LYS A 730 3.42 -3.57 7.69
C LYS A 730 3.62 -5.09 7.82
N LYS A 731 4.88 -5.56 7.71
CA LYS A 731 5.21 -6.99 7.76
C LYS A 731 4.78 -7.60 9.09
N ARG A 732 5.21 -7.02 10.21
CA ARG A 732 4.90 -7.55 11.54
C ARG A 732 3.40 -7.53 11.83
N SER A 733 2.72 -6.47 11.42
CA SER A 733 1.25 -6.40 11.54
C SER A 733 0.54 -7.51 10.76
N CYS A 734 0.98 -7.82 9.54
CA CYS A 734 0.43 -8.92 8.76
C CYS A 734 0.65 -10.28 9.43
N GLU A 735 1.84 -10.56 9.99
CA GLU A 735 2.14 -11.79 10.74
C GLU A 735 1.19 -11.96 11.93
N LEU A 736 1.01 -10.89 12.72
CA LEU A 736 0.14 -10.90 13.88
C LEU A 736 -1.32 -11.10 13.49
N LEU A 737 -1.79 -10.40 12.45
CA LEU A 737 -3.16 -10.52 11.96
C LEU A 737 -3.47 -11.92 11.46
N GLN A 738 -2.53 -12.59 10.79
CA GLN A 738 -2.73 -13.99 10.39
C GLN A 738 -2.98 -14.89 11.59
N ILE A 739 -2.24 -14.71 12.68
CA ILE A 739 -2.43 -15.49 13.92
C ILE A 739 -3.79 -15.17 14.55
N ILE A 740 -4.12 -13.88 14.70
CA ILE A 740 -5.35 -13.41 15.36
C ILE A 740 -6.60 -13.80 14.57
N GLU A 741 -6.54 -13.71 13.25
CA GLU A 741 -7.63 -14.06 12.33
C GLU A 741 -7.73 -15.58 12.10
N GLY A 742 -6.84 -16.41 12.67
CA GLY A 742 -6.88 -17.87 12.62
C GLY A 742 -6.42 -18.45 11.29
N GLN A 743 -5.44 -17.84 10.64
CA GLN A 743 -4.83 -18.24 9.36
C GLN A 743 -5.85 -18.31 8.20
N HIS A 744 -6.93 -17.54 8.28
CA HIS A 744 -7.92 -17.49 7.22
C HIS A 744 -7.48 -16.53 6.11
N GLU A 745 -7.59 -16.99 4.86
CA GLU A 745 -7.33 -16.13 3.71
C GLU A 745 -8.37 -15.02 3.60
N ARG A 746 -7.91 -13.80 3.34
CA ARG A 746 -8.80 -12.68 2.99
C ARG A 746 -9.22 -12.71 1.52
N SER A 747 -8.42 -13.35 0.67
CA SER A 747 -8.68 -13.57 -0.76
C SER A 747 -8.89 -12.26 -1.51
N LEU A 748 -10.01 -12.10 -2.21
CA LEU A 748 -10.35 -10.87 -2.92
C LEU A 748 -10.65 -9.69 -1.99
N TYR A 749 -11.03 -9.92 -0.74
CA TYR A 749 -11.19 -8.85 0.25
C TYR A 749 -9.82 -8.35 0.71
N SER A 750 -9.65 -7.04 0.87
CA SER A 750 -8.38 -6.38 1.22
C SER A 750 -7.30 -6.42 0.12
N GLY A 751 -7.59 -7.00 -1.04
CA GLY A 751 -6.78 -6.89 -2.25
C GLY A 751 -7.07 -5.62 -3.03
N VAL A 752 -6.76 -5.61 -4.32
CA VAL A 752 -6.98 -4.47 -5.21
C VAL A 752 -7.61 -4.86 -6.53
N VAL A 753 -8.36 -3.93 -7.13
CA VAL A 753 -8.97 -4.07 -8.44
C VAL A 753 -8.72 -2.79 -9.24
N GLY A 754 -8.42 -2.92 -10.53
CA GLY A 754 -8.14 -1.76 -11.34
C GLY A 754 -7.64 -2.07 -12.74
N TYR A 755 -6.88 -1.14 -13.30
CA TYR A 755 -6.33 -1.24 -14.64
C TYR A 755 -4.93 -0.63 -14.77
N MET A 756 -4.21 -1.08 -15.79
CA MET A 756 -2.98 -0.50 -16.32
C MET A 756 -3.14 -0.27 -17.82
N ASP A 757 -3.14 0.99 -18.23
CA ASP A 757 -3.32 1.42 -19.62
C ASP A 757 -2.07 1.22 -20.48
N VAL A 758 -2.24 1.00 -21.78
CA VAL A 758 -1.12 0.86 -22.73
C VAL A 758 -0.23 2.12 -22.82
N ALA A 759 -0.74 3.29 -22.41
CA ALA A 759 0.05 4.53 -22.36
C ALA A 759 0.77 4.72 -21.02
N GLY A 760 0.61 3.79 -20.07
CA GLY A 760 1.30 3.78 -18.79
C GLY A 760 0.58 4.47 -17.63
N ALA A 761 -0.69 4.84 -17.80
CA ALA A 761 -1.54 5.28 -16.69
C ALA A 761 -2.21 4.07 -16.01
N GLY A 762 -2.61 4.23 -14.75
CA GLY A 762 -3.39 3.21 -14.05
C GLY A 762 -4.13 3.77 -12.85
N ASP A 763 -5.18 3.06 -12.45
CA ASP A 763 -5.99 3.42 -11.27
C ASP A 763 -6.49 2.12 -10.61
N TRP A 764 -6.14 1.96 -9.34
CA TRP A 764 -6.40 0.76 -8.53
C TRP A 764 -7.14 1.16 -7.26
N SER A 765 -8.16 0.41 -6.90
CA SER A 765 -8.94 0.60 -5.67
C SER A 765 -8.77 -0.58 -4.72
N VAL A 766 -8.88 -0.31 -3.41
CA VAL A 766 -8.89 -1.34 -2.38
C VAL A 766 -10.22 -2.09 -2.42
N THR A 767 -10.20 -3.42 -2.37
CA THR A 767 -11.42 -4.22 -2.38
C THR A 767 -12.01 -4.34 -0.97
N ILE A 768 -12.66 -3.28 -0.53
CA ILE A 768 -13.47 -3.15 0.68
C ILE A 768 -14.93 -2.84 0.32
N ARG A 769 -15.86 -3.04 1.24
CA ARG A 769 -17.31 -2.97 0.95
C ARG A 769 -17.68 -3.86 -0.25
N THR A 770 -17.00 -5.02 -0.30
CA THR A 770 -16.97 -5.96 -1.42
C THR A 770 -17.53 -7.29 -0.98
N MET A 771 -18.38 -7.87 -1.80
CA MET A 771 -18.80 -9.25 -1.71
C MET A 771 -18.24 -10.04 -2.88
N PHE A 772 -17.84 -11.27 -2.63
CA PHE A 772 -17.27 -12.11 -3.66
C PHE A 772 -17.60 -13.59 -3.46
N ARG A 773 -17.48 -14.36 -4.52
CA ARG A 773 -17.52 -15.82 -4.50
C ARG A 773 -16.52 -16.40 -5.49
N TRP A 774 -16.14 -17.63 -5.22
CA TRP A 774 -15.39 -18.47 -6.15
C TRP A 774 -16.30 -19.55 -6.70
N ASP A 775 -16.14 -19.91 -7.99
CA ASP A 775 -16.99 -20.89 -8.64
C ASP A 775 -16.76 -22.32 -8.12
N ASP A 776 -15.55 -22.61 -7.59
CA ASP A 776 -15.13 -23.86 -6.97
C ASP A 776 -15.59 -24.01 -5.51
N GLU A 777 -16.08 -22.93 -4.89
CA GLU A 777 -16.51 -22.94 -3.50
C GLU A 777 -18.03 -23.15 -3.38
N THR A 778 -18.41 -24.24 -2.73
CA THR A 778 -19.81 -24.60 -2.55
C THR A 778 -20.09 -25.07 -1.11
N ALA A 779 -21.32 -24.89 -0.68
CA ALA A 779 -21.85 -25.48 0.56
C ALA A 779 -22.81 -26.65 0.24
N PRO A 780 -22.99 -27.60 1.14
CA PRO A 780 -23.94 -28.71 0.96
C PRO A 780 -25.35 -28.21 0.63
N ALA A 781 -26.06 -28.98 -0.22
CA ALA A 781 -27.47 -28.76 -0.49
C ALA A 781 -28.29 -29.01 0.78
N GLU A 782 -29.36 -28.26 0.99
CA GLU A 782 -30.32 -28.51 2.05
C GLU A 782 -31.40 -29.51 1.61
N GLU A 783 -32.23 -29.94 2.60
CA GLU A 783 -33.29 -30.89 2.35
C GLU A 783 -34.25 -30.36 1.27
N GLY A 784 -34.39 -31.14 0.19
CA GLY A 784 -35.22 -30.75 -0.98
C GLY A 784 -34.44 -30.03 -2.11
N GLU A 785 -33.16 -29.75 -1.94
CA GLU A 785 -32.30 -29.21 -3.02
C GLU A 785 -31.52 -30.34 -3.73
N THR A 786 -31.28 -30.17 -5.04
CA THR A 786 -30.56 -31.17 -5.86
C THR A 786 -29.12 -30.74 -6.17
N GLU A 787 -28.76 -29.47 -5.92
CA GLU A 787 -27.45 -28.91 -6.27
C GLU A 787 -26.80 -28.28 -5.03
N PRO A 788 -25.47 -28.30 -4.91
CA PRO A 788 -24.74 -27.56 -3.88
C PRO A 788 -25.08 -26.07 -3.95
N ARG A 789 -25.02 -25.41 -2.80
CA ARG A 789 -25.26 -23.98 -2.66
C ARG A 789 -24.00 -23.20 -3.05
N GLU A 790 -24.16 -22.04 -3.68
CA GLU A 790 -23.07 -21.09 -3.88
C GLU A 790 -22.75 -20.35 -2.58
N VAL A 791 -21.44 -20.11 -2.34
CA VAL A 791 -20.95 -19.42 -1.15
C VAL A 791 -20.47 -18.02 -1.51
N TRP A 792 -21.07 -17.01 -0.88
CA TRP A 792 -20.62 -15.63 -0.96
C TRP A 792 -19.90 -15.25 0.32
N ARG A 793 -18.87 -14.40 0.18
CA ARG A 793 -18.08 -13.89 1.29
C ARG A 793 -18.11 -12.38 1.33
N ILE A 794 -18.16 -11.81 2.52
CA ILE A 794 -18.03 -10.37 2.77
C ILE A 794 -17.04 -10.19 3.91
N GLY A 795 -15.97 -9.44 3.66
CA GLY A 795 -15.05 -9.01 4.71
C GLY A 795 -15.48 -7.67 5.32
N ALA A 796 -15.28 -7.54 6.63
CA ALA A 796 -15.41 -6.25 7.33
C ALA A 796 -14.48 -6.23 8.55
N GLY A 797 -14.04 -5.03 8.95
CA GLY A 797 -13.16 -4.83 10.09
C GLY A 797 -12.80 -3.37 10.30
N GLY A 798 -11.85 -3.13 11.17
CA GLY A 798 -11.37 -1.79 11.53
C GLY A 798 -9.92 -1.77 11.97
N ALA A 799 -9.35 -0.59 12.07
CA ALA A 799 -8.00 -0.37 12.56
C ALA A 799 -8.01 -0.31 14.09
N VAL A 800 -7.48 -1.36 14.71
CA VAL A 800 -7.33 -1.41 16.18
C VAL A 800 -6.06 -0.66 16.57
N THR A 801 -6.23 0.31 17.45
CA THR A 801 -5.15 1.06 18.09
C THR A 801 -5.24 0.91 19.62
N ILE A 802 -4.25 1.40 20.32
CA ILE A 802 -4.29 1.43 21.80
C ILE A 802 -5.45 2.30 22.34
N LEU A 803 -6.01 3.18 21.51
CA LEU A 803 -7.13 4.06 21.85
C LEU A 803 -8.50 3.46 21.52
N SER A 804 -8.54 2.32 20.85
CA SER A 804 -9.77 1.61 20.49
C SER A 804 -10.47 1.04 21.71
N THR A 805 -11.79 0.88 21.61
CA THR A 805 -12.57 0.09 22.56
C THR A 805 -13.10 -1.16 21.86
N PRO A 806 -13.08 -2.34 22.53
CA PRO A 806 -13.55 -3.58 21.90
C PRO A 806 -14.97 -3.48 21.34
N GLU A 807 -15.87 -2.86 22.10
CA GLU A 807 -17.27 -2.61 21.72
C GLU A 807 -17.37 -1.66 20.52
N GLY A 808 -16.55 -0.59 20.50
CA GLY A 808 -16.53 0.37 19.40
C GLY A 808 -16.08 -0.25 18.09
N GLU A 809 -14.99 -1.03 18.10
CA GLU A 809 -14.48 -1.73 16.93
C GLU A 809 -15.45 -2.81 16.41
N ARG A 810 -16.12 -3.53 17.33
CA ARG A 810 -17.19 -4.46 16.97
C ARG A 810 -18.33 -3.73 16.25
N ASP A 811 -18.84 -2.64 16.81
CA ASP A 811 -19.96 -1.89 16.26
C ASP A 811 -19.60 -1.28 14.91
N GLU A 812 -18.37 -0.83 14.75
CA GLU A 812 -17.84 -0.33 13.47
C GLU A 812 -17.79 -1.44 12.41
N MET A 813 -17.28 -2.63 12.77
CA MET A 813 -17.24 -3.79 11.89
C MET A 813 -18.64 -4.17 11.41
N PHE A 814 -19.62 -4.30 12.31
CA PHE A 814 -21.01 -4.61 11.94
C PHE A 814 -21.67 -3.50 11.12
N THR A 815 -21.36 -2.23 11.38
CA THR A 815 -21.83 -1.10 10.57
C THR A 815 -21.33 -1.19 9.13
N LYS A 816 -20.05 -1.52 8.94
CA LYS A 816 -19.44 -1.72 7.62
C LYS A 816 -20.02 -2.93 6.89
N LEU A 817 -20.35 -3.99 7.62
CA LEU A 817 -20.94 -5.21 7.10
C LEU A 817 -22.42 -5.02 6.68
N ALA A 818 -23.18 -4.20 7.40
CA ALA A 818 -24.63 -4.06 7.23
C ALA A 818 -25.03 -3.64 5.81
N GLY A 819 -24.24 -2.75 5.19
CA GLY A 819 -24.52 -2.26 3.85
C GLY A 819 -24.53 -3.35 2.77
N PRO A 820 -23.38 -4.04 2.53
CA PRO A 820 -23.30 -5.14 1.58
C PRO A 820 -24.24 -6.30 1.93
N MET A 821 -24.34 -6.68 3.21
CA MET A 821 -25.21 -7.76 3.66
C MET A 821 -26.70 -7.46 3.45
N GLY A 822 -27.10 -6.20 3.57
CA GLY A 822 -28.49 -5.77 3.39
C GLY A 822 -29.05 -6.09 2.01
N VAL A 823 -28.18 -6.19 0.99
CA VAL A 823 -28.60 -6.57 -0.37
C VAL A 823 -29.19 -7.98 -0.41
N PHE A 824 -28.72 -8.87 0.45
CA PHE A 824 -29.25 -10.25 0.55
C PHE A 824 -30.46 -10.36 1.48
N ARG A 825 -30.58 -9.50 2.49
CA ARG A 825 -31.70 -9.51 3.45
C ARG A 825 -32.97 -8.89 2.85
N ASP A 826 -32.83 -7.85 2.02
CA ASP A 826 -33.98 -7.11 1.49
C ASP A 826 -34.36 -7.52 0.06
N ALA A 827 -33.52 -8.34 -0.60
CA ALA A 827 -33.91 -9.08 -1.82
C ALA A 827 -34.86 -10.27 -1.50
N ALA A 828 -35.24 -10.33 -0.26
CA ALA A 828 -36.16 -11.31 0.32
C ALA A 828 -37.52 -10.68 0.62
#